data_5b581e98d5cb4dd056a5eaf3f16490b6
#
_entry.id   5b581e98d5cb4dd056a5eaf3f16490b6
#
_cell.length_a   1.000
_cell.length_b   1.000
_cell.length_c   1.000
_cell.angle_alpha   90.00
_cell.angle_beta   90.00
_cell.angle_gamma   90.00
#
_symmetry.space_group_name_H-M   'P 1'
#
loop_
_entity.id
_entity.type
_entity.pdbx_description
1 polymer ?
#
loop_
_entity_poly.entity_id
_entity_poly.type
_entity_poly.pdbx_seq_one_letter_code
_entity_poly.pdbx_strand_id
1 'polypeptide(L)'
;MKKSIMTVVAMITATAGTQTVLAQQNNTDSLRMEKLQEVVVRGVKAQKGAPFAVENIKRKELSDFSKTGKELPFLFSQTPGVLSWSENGLGTGTAYMRIRGAGGSRINVTLDGVPLNSPEDQCVFWANMNSYASLLGNVQIQRGVGTSTNGDGAFGGTISMSSKSPSHTPMLELNGSYGSYNTFNVGTSFSTGLQWNHFIFDGAYHETNTDGFIHGTAGRSGSYYGGLSWIGDNFVIRYKNIGNFEKTGQAWNGVTAGDNDLSLMNGTFGGKSGIMTYEDMYNAGLGRYNSLYEHLVYGDDGKFAKDENGNYITERYKMRDGSLWRKTTDNFWQNHNILSTAWDINENWSMSGSLHYTHGYGYYNEFRYKNKLNKFGLTFTKSDGTKLKKTDFVRRKGLSQDAYGMVWNLSFKNRDWDFVSGLSLQQFSGNHFGHLTYVADEELSAAIMKDGKYKYYDSDAKKFDGNIFAKAIYHINPMFDVFADIQYRHVGYKTDGVNDKFYKKGTEYANQVLNIDQKYNFVNPKAGFSFHDNCHNAYASVALSHREPERNNFTDNGSYPAPVAESLTDYELGYSYIEPGMHFGLNLFYMGYKNQFVQTGAKSDIGEPLTTNIKDSYRMGMEMTIGCDLTSWLSIEANMAMSSNKIKDFDEVVEDWDNGTRTIHYDNSTLAFSPSLISNTFINFHWKGLQAVLHSQSVSRQYLDNSKNEARSLPAYEVMNANVTYTLNLEKKFLGLKEVTFGAHFNNIMNKHYAQSGWVYSAISETNGHTNDNRYYQIGFVPAAGFTAMGSISLRL
;
A
#
# COMPACT_ATOMS: atom_id res chain seq x y z
N MET A 1 -2.03 19.98 -23.03
CA MET A 1 -2.59 18.90 -23.88
C MET A 1 -2.13 18.93 -25.35
N LYS A 2 -2.30 20.03 -26.12
CA LYS A 2 -1.87 20.03 -27.54
C LYS A 2 -0.37 19.79 -27.81
N LYS A 3 0.55 20.25 -26.97
CA LYS A 3 2.00 20.04 -27.17
C LYS A 3 2.47 18.62 -26.87
N SER A 4 1.86 17.92 -25.91
CA SER A 4 2.24 16.54 -25.56
C SER A 4 1.79 15.51 -26.60
N ILE A 5 0.65 15.74 -27.25
CA ILE A 5 0.12 14.87 -28.33
C ILE A 5 1.00 14.98 -29.59
N MET A 6 1.52 16.17 -29.91
CA MET A 6 2.39 16.35 -31.08
C MET A 6 3.77 15.66 -30.92
N THR A 7 4.30 15.57 -29.70
CA THR A 7 5.58 14.89 -29.46
C THR A 7 5.45 13.37 -29.58
N VAL A 8 4.30 12.80 -29.18
CA VAL A 8 4.01 11.36 -29.33
C VAL A 8 3.80 11.00 -30.80
N VAL A 9 3.13 11.84 -31.58
CA VAL A 9 2.91 11.63 -33.03
C VAL A 9 4.22 11.74 -33.82
N ALA A 10 5.13 12.62 -33.45
CA ALA A 10 6.44 12.76 -34.12
C ALA A 10 7.38 11.56 -33.87
N MET A 11 7.26 10.83 -32.76
CA MET A 11 8.00 9.58 -32.52
C MET A 11 7.42 8.39 -33.32
N ILE A 12 6.15 8.40 -33.66
CA ILE A 12 5.48 7.31 -34.39
C ILE A 12 5.91 7.27 -35.86
N THR A 13 6.29 8.40 -36.47
CA THR A 13 6.67 8.47 -37.90
C THR A 13 8.12 8.03 -38.18
N ALA A 14 8.98 7.91 -37.17
CA ALA A 14 10.39 7.54 -37.37
C ALA A 14 10.65 6.02 -37.42
N THR A 15 9.69 5.17 -37.06
CA THR A 15 9.89 3.71 -36.93
C THR A 15 9.28 2.86 -38.08
N ALA A 16 8.69 3.48 -39.10
CA ALA A 16 7.97 2.75 -40.15
C ALA A 16 8.83 2.23 -41.32
N GLY A 17 10.13 2.38 -41.25
CA GLY A 17 11.00 2.03 -42.38
C GLY A 17 12.16 1.12 -42.02
N THR A 18 11.93 -0.15 -41.73
CA THR A 18 12.83 -1.29 -42.06
C THR A 18 12.19 -2.60 -41.60
N GLN A 19 11.45 -3.23 -42.45
CA GLN A 19 11.10 -4.66 -42.28
C GLN A 19 11.65 -5.43 -43.50
N THR A 20 12.70 -6.19 -43.26
CA THR A 20 12.89 -7.52 -43.91
C THR A 20 14.08 -8.25 -43.28
N VAL A 21 13.89 -9.54 -43.06
CA VAL A 21 14.87 -10.54 -42.62
C VAL A 21 15.12 -10.54 -41.12
N LEU A 22 14.47 -11.45 -40.36
CA LEU A 22 14.93 -11.99 -39.05
C LEU A 22 13.86 -12.89 -38.36
N ALA A 23 13.20 -13.81 -39.06
CA ALA A 23 12.16 -14.65 -38.43
C ALA A 23 12.70 -15.90 -37.67
N GLN A 24 13.95 -16.31 -37.88
CA GLN A 24 14.49 -17.54 -37.28
C GLN A 24 15.38 -17.32 -36.05
N GLN A 25 15.96 -16.14 -35.90
CA GLN A 25 16.81 -15.78 -34.74
C GLN A 25 15.99 -15.35 -33.52
N ASN A 26 14.74 -14.94 -33.71
CA ASN A 26 13.86 -14.35 -32.71
C ASN A 26 13.44 -15.31 -31.56
N ASN A 27 13.32 -16.62 -31.80
CA ASN A 27 12.90 -17.55 -30.73
C ASN A 27 14.02 -17.87 -29.73
N THR A 28 15.25 -17.93 -30.17
CA THR A 28 16.42 -18.24 -29.33
C THR A 28 16.75 -17.06 -28.40
N ASP A 29 16.64 -15.82 -28.87
CA ASP A 29 16.94 -14.60 -28.15
C ASP A 29 15.84 -14.28 -27.13
N SER A 30 14.56 -14.55 -27.42
CA SER A 30 13.47 -14.41 -26.46
C SER A 30 13.58 -15.40 -25.30
N LEU A 31 13.87 -16.66 -25.56
CA LEU A 31 14.13 -17.69 -24.56
C LEU A 31 15.34 -17.35 -23.68
N ARG A 32 16.38 -16.78 -24.30
CA ARG A 32 17.60 -16.32 -23.61
C ARG A 32 17.30 -15.16 -22.66
N MET A 33 16.51 -14.19 -23.10
CA MET A 33 16.11 -13.04 -22.27
C MET A 33 15.23 -13.46 -21.08
N GLU A 34 14.29 -14.37 -21.29
CA GLU A 34 13.48 -14.95 -20.22
C GLU A 34 14.36 -15.68 -19.19
N LYS A 35 15.31 -16.48 -19.65
CA LYS A 35 16.27 -17.19 -18.82
C LYS A 35 17.14 -16.25 -17.99
N LEU A 36 17.69 -15.18 -18.59
CA LEU A 36 18.48 -14.17 -17.89
C LEU A 36 17.64 -13.32 -16.92
N GLN A 37 16.36 -13.09 -17.22
CA GLN A 37 15.45 -12.45 -16.28
C GLN A 37 15.14 -13.34 -15.07
N GLU A 38 15.02 -14.64 -15.28
CA GLU A 38 14.89 -15.60 -14.18
C GLU A 38 16.07 -15.51 -13.21
N VAL A 39 17.28 -15.29 -13.71
CA VAL A 39 18.49 -15.08 -12.89
C VAL A 39 18.36 -13.85 -11.99
N VAL A 40 17.83 -12.73 -12.51
CA VAL A 40 17.64 -11.49 -11.72
C VAL A 40 16.72 -11.73 -10.52
N VAL A 41 15.67 -12.52 -10.67
CA VAL A 41 14.65 -12.70 -9.65
C VAL A 41 14.88 -13.89 -8.72
N ARG A 42 15.83 -14.78 -9.01
CA ARG A 42 16.13 -15.97 -8.16
C ARG A 42 16.51 -15.60 -6.73
N GLY A 43 17.21 -14.48 -6.54
CA GLY A 43 17.64 -14.02 -5.22
C GLY A 43 16.49 -13.63 -4.30
N VAL A 44 15.36 -13.17 -4.85
CA VAL A 44 14.28 -12.53 -4.08
C VAL A 44 12.99 -13.33 -4.07
N LYS A 45 12.82 -14.32 -4.93
CA LYS A 45 11.64 -15.18 -4.97
C LYS A 45 11.85 -16.48 -4.22
N ALA A 46 10.79 -17.01 -3.67
CA ALA A 46 10.76 -18.40 -3.24
C ALA A 46 10.91 -19.29 -4.47
N GLN A 47 11.85 -20.22 -4.42
CA GLN A 47 12.09 -21.18 -5.47
C GLN A 47 11.00 -22.26 -5.48
N LYS A 48 10.87 -22.98 -6.58
CA LYS A 48 9.99 -24.15 -6.64
C LYS A 48 10.52 -25.19 -5.64
N GLY A 49 9.64 -25.70 -4.76
CA GLY A 49 10.01 -26.59 -3.67
C GLY A 49 10.37 -25.88 -2.35
N ALA A 50 10.49 -24.56 -2.32
CA ALA A 50 10.65 -23.85 -1.05
C ALA A 50 9.40 -23.97 -0.17
N PRO A 51 9.56 -24.25 1.14
CA PRO A 51 8.45 -24.58 2.04
C PRO A 51 7.72 -23.34 2.58
N PHE A 52 7.08 -22.57 1.70
CA PHE A 52 6.38 -21.33 2.05
C PHE A 52 5.05 -21.18 1.30
N ALA A 53 4.09 -20.46 1.90
CA ALA A 53 2.82 -20.07 1.28
C ALA A 53 3.05 -19.00 0.22
N VAL A 54 2.96 -19.36 -1.06
CA VAL A 54 3.28 -18.49 -2.21
C VAL A 54 2.09 -18.37 -3.15
N GLU A 55 1.84 -17.13 -3.62
CA GLU A 55 0.92 -16.82 -4.71
C GLU A 55 1.68 -16.12 -5.85
N ASN A 56 1.39 -16.48 -7.11
CA ASN A 56 2.04 -15.88 -8.27
C ASN A 56 0.99 -15.24 -9.19
N ILE A 57 1.07 -13.92 -9.33
CA ILE A 57 0.21 -13.13 -10.21
C ILE A 57 0.92 -12.99 -11.56
N LYS A 58 0.26 -13.43 -12.62
CA LYS A 58 0.83 -13.49 -13.97
C LYS A 58 0.64 -12.19 -14.74
N ARG A 59 1.41 -12.03 -15.81
CA ARG A 59 1.36 -10.85 -16.69
C ARG A 59 -0.04 -10.52 -17.21
N LYS A 60 -0.86 -11.53 -17.52
CA LYS A 60 -2.22 -11.33 -18.03
C LYS A 60 -3.10 -10.63 -17.00
N GLU A 61 -3.11 -11.12 -15.77
CA GLU A 61 -3.87 -10.54 -14.66
C GLU A 61 -3.44 -9.08 -14.37
N LEU A 62 -2.13 -8.82 -14.36
CA LEU A 62 -1.57 -7.47 -14.21
C LEU A 62 -1.99 -6.54 -15.35
N SER A 63 -1.97 -7.03 -16.60
CA SER A 63 -2.39 -6.26 -17.77
C SER A 63 -3.88 -5.91 -17.74
N ASP A 64 -4.73 -6.87 -17.37
CA ASP A 64 -6.17 -6.64 -17.28
C ASP A 64 -6.50 -5.71 -16.11
N PHE A 65 -5.83 -5.88 -14.97
CA PHE A 65 -5.99 -5.01 -13.81
C PHE A 65 -5.53 -3.56 -14.08
N SER A 66 -4.45 -3.35 -14.84
CA SER A 66 -3.93 -2.00 -15.14
C SER A 66 -4.96 -1.08 -15.81
N LYS A 67 -5.96 -1.64 -16.47
CA LYS A 67 -7.06 -0.92 -17.15
C LYS A 67 -8.11 -0.39 -16.17
N THR A 68 -8.14 -0.84 -14.93
CA THR A 68 -9.10 -0.42 -13.92
C THR A 68 -8.74 0.90 -13.24
N GLY A 69 -7.50 1.38 -13.39
CA GLY A 69 -6.98 2.56 -12.69
C GLY A 69 -6.80 2.40 -11.18
N LYS A 70 -7.05 1.21 -10.62
CA LYS A 70 -6.87 0.93 -9.20
C LYS A 70 -5.40 0.67 -8.84
N GLU A 71 -5.06 0.91 -7.58
CA GLU A 71 -3.75 0.61 -7.02
C GLU A 71 -3.56 -0.91 -6.80
N LEU A 72 -2.31 -1.38 -6.91
CA LEU A 72 -1.95 -2.80 -6.81
C LEU A 72 -2.52 -3.56 -5.59
N PRO A 73 -2.67 -2.96 -4.39
CA PRO A 73 -3.30 -3.63 -3.25
C PRO A 73 -4.66 -4.26 -3.56
N PHE A 74 -5.46 -3.67 -4.46
CA PHE A 74 -6.77 -4.20 -4.85
C PHE A 74 -6.69 -5.44 -5.73
N LEU A 75 -5.58 -5.66 -6.46
CA LEU A 75 -5.30 -6.94 -7.10
C LEU A 75 -4.83 -7.97 -6.07
N PHE A 76 -3.94 -7.55 -5.16
CA PHE A 76 -3.39 -8.44 -4.14
C PHE A 76 -4.44 -8.94 -3.14
N SER A 77 -5.53 -8.17 -2.91
CA SER A 77 -6.64 -8.57 -2.03
C SER A 77 -7.45 -9.78 -2.55
N GLN A 78 -7.19 -10.22 -3.76
CA GLN A 78 -7.71 -11.48 -4.29
C GLN A 78 -6.93 -12.71 -3.79
N THR A 79 -5.77 -12.51 -3.14
CA THR A 79 -4.97 -13.55 -2.49
C THR A 79 -5.55 -13.88 -1.09
N PRO A 80 -5.49 -15.14 -0.61
CA PRO A 80 -5.99 -15.50 0.72
C PRO A 80 -5.38 -14.64 1.83
N GLY A 81 -6.21 -14.15 2.76
CA GLY A 81 -5.77 -13.39 3.93
C GLY A 81 -5.26 -11.96 3.65
N VAL A 82 -5.47 -11.46 2.43
CA VAL A 82 -5.11 -10.08 2.06
C VAL A 82 -6.35 -9.19 2.05
N LEU A 83 -6.25 -8.03 2.68
CA LEU A 83 -7.29 -7.00 2.72
C LEU A 83 -6.70 -5.68 2.22
N SER A 84 -7.49 -4.91 1.44
CA SER A 84 -7.09 -3.59 0.94
C SER A 84 -8.21 -2.57 1.08
N TRP A 85 -7.86 -1.29 1.16
CA TRP A 85 -8.77 -0.16 1.17
C TRP A 85 -8.10 1.10 0.62
N SER A 86 -8.89 2.12 0.27
CA SER A 86 -8.41 3.43 -0.16
C SER A 86 -9.20 4.57 0.48
N GLU A 87 -8.56 5.72 0.69
CA GLU A 87 -9.19 6.88 1.31
C GLU A 87 -10.29 7.50 0.44
N ASN A 88 -10.12 7.48 -0.87
CA ASN A 88 -11.09 8.05 -1.80
C ASN A 88 -12.31 7.16 -2.12
N GLY A 89 -12.30 5.91 -1.63
CA GLY A 89 -13.38 4.93 -1.81
C GLY A 89 -13.45 4.26 -3.18
N LEU A 90 -12.57 4.59 -4.14
CA LEU A 90 -12.56 4.03 -5.50
C LEU A 90 -11.44 3.04 -5.75
N GLY A 91 -10.47 2.93 -4.83
CA GLY A 91 -9.28 2.11 -5.01
C GLY A 91 -8.14 2.80 -5.75
N THR A 92 -8.21 4.11 -5.95
CA THR A 92 -7.16 4.95 -6.56
C THR A 92 -6.56 5.88 -5.52
N GLY A 93 -5.34 6.39 -5.76
CA GLY A 93 -4.65 7.30 -4.85
C GLY A 93 -4.17 6.61 -3.57
N THR A 94 -4.31 7.26 -2.41
CA THR A 94 -3.85 6.72 -1.14
C THR A 94 -4.57 5.41 -0.79
N ALA A 95 -3.84 4.30 -0.92
CA ALA A 95 -4.34 2.95 -0.71
C ALA A 95 -3.44 2.18 0.27
N TYR A 96 -4.04 1.23 0.95
CA TYR A 96 -3.42 0.44 2.02
C TYR A 96 -3.72 -1.05 1.85
N MET A 97 -2.90 -1.88 2.49
CA MET A 97 -3.16 -3.33 2.54
C MET A 97 -2.67 -3.95 3.84
N ARG A 98 -3.19 -5.15 4.12
CA ARG A 98 -2.75 -6.05 5.19
C ARG A 98 -2.64 -7.46 4.66
N ILE A 99 -1.64 -8.20 5.13
CA ILE A 99 -1.50 -9.64 4.90
C ILE A 99 -1.63 -10.33 6.26
N ARG A 100 -2.58 -11.27 6.42
CA ARG A 100 -2.86 -11.94 7.72
C ARG A 100 -3.05 -10.95 8.88
N GLY A 101 -3.62 -9.76 8.59
CA GLY A 101 -3.77 -8.67 9.55
C GLY A 101 -2.51 -7.85 9.84
N ALA A 102 -1.34 -8.22 9.32
CA ALA A 102 -0.11 -7.41 9.41
C ALA A 102 -0.18 -6.22 8.45
N GLY A 103 0.10 -5.01 8.93
CA GLY A 103 0.05 -3.77 8.16
C GLY A 103 1.21 -3.61 7.19
N GLY A 104 1.14 -2.58 6.33
CA GLY A 104 2.08 -2.32 5.24
C GLY A 104 3.55 -2.24 5.66
N SER A 105 3.84 -1.69 6.83
CA SER A 105 5.20 -1.60 7.37
C SER A 105 5.83 -2.96 7.76
N ARG A 106 5.04 -4.04 7.76
CA ARG A 106 5.48 -5.42 8.00
C ARG A 106 5.54 -6.26 6.73
N ILE A 107 5.38 -5.61 5.57
CA ILE A 107 5.40 -6.24 4.26
C ILE A 107 6.62 -5.72 3.50
N ASN A 108 7.56 -6.61 3.20
CA ASN A 108 8.71 -6.28 2.37
C ASN A 108 8.29 -6.25 0.90
N VAL A 109 8.61 -5.17 0.18
CA VAL A 109 8.27 -5.00 -1.24
C VAL A 109 9.54 -4.72 -2.03
N THR A 110 9.77 -5.49 -3.09
CA THR A 110 10.92 -5.32 -3.99
C THR A 110 10.51 -5.23 -5.44
N LEU A 111 11.25 -4.48 -6.24
CA LEU A 111 11.17 -4.49 -7.72
C LEU A 111 12.52 -4.95 -8.29
N ASP A 112 12.52 -6.10 -8.98
CA ASP A 112 13.75 -6.74 -9.50
C ASP A 112 14.85 -6.88 -8.42
N GLY A 113 14.44 -7.16 -7.19
CA GLY A 113 15.31 -7.31 -6.03
C GLY A 113 15.70 -6.00 -5.33
N VAL A 114 15.37 -4.84 -5.89
CA VAL A 114 15.62 -3.54 -5.25
C VAL A 114 14.53 -3.25 -4.24
N PRO A 115 14.85 -2.95 -2.96
CA PRO A 115 13.86 -2.58 -1.95
C PRO A 115 13.11 -1.29 -2.31
N LEU A 116 11.79 -1.28 -2.12
CA LEU A 116 10.93 -0.14 -2.40
C LEU A 116 10.27 0.48 -1.15
N ASN A 117 10.35 -0.19 -0.01
CA ASN A 117 9.83 0.36 1.23
C ASN A 117 10.54 1.68 1.57
N SER A 118 9.78 2.69 2.00
CA SER A 118 10.33 3.91 2.59
C SER A 118 11.21 3.53 3.80
N PRO A 119 12.47 3.95 3.85
CA PRO A 119 13.36 3.50 4.92
C PRO A 119 12.93 3.88 6.33
N GLU A 120 12.23 5.00 6.53
CA GLU A 120 11.78 5.46 7.84
C GLU A 120 10.41 4.88 8.24
N ASP A 121 9.45 4.83 7.30
CA ASP A 121 8.09 4.34 7.53
C ASP A 121 7.98 2.82 7.30
N GLN A 122 9.01 2.22 6.70
CA GLN A 122 9.14 0.79 6.40
C GLN A 122 7.96 0.23 5.58
N CYS A 123 7.23 1.08 4.90
CA CYS A 123 6.09 0.71 4.04
C CYS A 123 6.22 1.30 2.64
N VAL A 124 5.42 0.81 1.73
CA VAL A 124 5.25 1.38 0.40
C VAL A 124 4.01 2.26 0.39
N PHE A 125 4.15 3.48 -0.10
CA PHE A 125 3.03 4.36 -0.43
C PHE A 125 2.56 4.03 -1.85
N TRP A 126 1.48 3.24 -1.95
CA TRP A 126 1.01 2.69 -3.23
C TRP A 126 0.58 3.76 -4.23
N ALA A 127 0.12 4.93 -3.76
CA ALA A 127 -0.17 6.07 -4.62
C ALA A 127 1.04 6.53 -5.44
N ASN A 128 2.26 6.38 -4.90
CA ASN A 128 3.52 6.65 -5.59
C ASN A 128 3.89 5.58 -6.63
N MET A 129 3.10 4.51 -6.73
CA MET A 129 3.31 3.39 -7.65
C MET A 129 2.12 3.19 -8.57
N ASN A 130 1.34 4.24 -8.81
CA ASN A 130 0.19 4.18 -9.70
C ASN A 130 0.60 3.62 -11.07
N SER A 131 -0.24 2.71 -11.57
CA SER A 131 -0.05 2.07 -12.88
C SER A 131 1.15 1.11 -13.02
N TYR A 132 1.85 0.77 -11.92
CA TYR A 132 2.92 -0.23 -11.97
C TYR A 132 2.46 -1.59 -12.51
N ALA A 133 1.19 -1.95 -12.34
CA ALA A 133 0.63 -3.16 -12.94
C ALA A 133 0.94 -3.32 -14.43
N SER A 134 1.00 -2.21 -15.18
CA SER A 134 1.35 -2.20 -16.61
C SER A 134 2.84 -2.45 -16.87
N LEU A 135 3.71 -2.10 -15.92
CA LEU A 135 5.17 -2.21 -16.01
C LEU A 135 5.67 -3.59 -15.54
N LEU A 136 4.84 -4.36 -14.84
CA LEU A 136 5.23 -5.63 -14.24
C LEU A 136 5.00 -6.81 -15.20
N GLY A 137 5.93 -7.78 -15.15
CA GLY A 137 5.84 -9.06 -15.82
C GLY A 137 5.14 -10.12 -14.97
N ASN A 138 5.46 -10.13 -13.67
CA ASN A 138 4.82 -10.97 -12.67
C ASN A 138 5.03 -10.41 -11.26
N VAL A 139 4.22 -10.87 -10.31
CA VAL A 139 4.36 -10.60 -8.88
C VAL A 139 4.29 -11.92 -8.14
N GLN A 140 5.18 -12.10 -7.15
CA GLN A 140 5.08 -13.20 -6.19
C GLN A 140 4.77 -12.62 -4.81
N ILE A 141 3.71 -13.11 -4.18
CA ILE A 141 3.32 -12.79 -2.81
C ILE A 141 3.65 -13.99 -1.94
N GLN A 142 4.56 -13.82 -0.98
CA GLN A 142 4.84 -14.79 0.07
C GLN A 142 4.13 -14.30 1.33
N ARG A 143 3.28 -15.14 1.92
CA ARG A 143 2.58 -14.84 3.17
C ARG A 143 3.39 -15.38 4.35
N GLY A 144 3.38 -14.67 5.50
CA GLY A 144 4.26 -14.96 6.62
C GLY A 144 5.68 -14.44 6.43
N VAL A 145 6.64 -15.02 7.17
CA VAL A 145 8.05 -14.59 7.11
C VAL A 145 8.69 -14.89 5.75
N GLY A 146 8.36 -16.00 5.13
CA GLY A 146 8.90 -16.38 3.83
C GLY A 146 10.42 -16.61 3.82
N THR A 147 11.00 -16.68 2.62
CA THR A 147 12.46 -16.81 2.41
C THR A 147 13.17 -15.46 2.61
N SER A 148 14.45 -15.49 2.94
CA SER A 148 15.28 -14.28 2.98
C SER A 148 15.38 -13.62 1.62
N THR A 149 15.29 -12.29 1.61
CA THR A 149 15.34 -11.45 0.42
C THR A 149 16.18 -10.21 0.71
N ASN A 150 16.41 -9.40 -0.31
CA ASN A 150 16.99 -8.07 -0.14
C ASN A 150 15.97 -7.13 0.54
N GLY A 151 16.49 -6.16 1.29
CA GLY A 151 15.66 -5.14 1.96
C GLY A 151 15.22 -5.52 3.37
N ASP A 152 14.12 -4.92 3.80
CA ASP A 152 13.59 -5.04 5.14
C ASP A 152 13.23 -6.51 5.49
N GLY A 153 13.31 -6.84 6.77
CA GLY A 153 12.86 -8.16 7.24
C GLY A 153 11.36 -8.34 7.02
N ALA A 154 10.98 -9.39 6.28
CA ALA A 154 9.57 -9.75 6.13
C ALA A 154 9.00 -10.22 7.47
N PHE A 155 7.86 -9.69 7.86
CA PHE A 155 7.18 -9.98 9.12
C PHE A 155 5.73 -10.46 8.92
N GLY A 156 5.04 -9.88 7.94
CA GLY A 156 3.68 -10.26 7.55
C GLY A 156 3.64 -10.88 6.16
N GLY A 157 4.58 -10.51 5.30
CA GLY A 157 4.70 -11.02 3.96
C GLY A 157 5.80 -10.36 3.14
N THR A 158 6.08 -10.93 1.98
CA THR A 158 6.97 -10.36 0.96
C THR A 158 6.25 -10.26 -0.37
N ILE A 159 6.35 -9.12 -1.04
CA ILE A 159 5.86 -8.89 -2.39
C ILE A 159 7.05 -8.65 -3.30
N SER A 160 7.38 -9.66 -4.12
CA SER A 160 8.47 -9.59 -5.08
C SER A 160 7.94 -9.31 -6.47
N MET A 161 8.09 -8.08 -6.94
CA MET A 161 7.67 -7.64 -8.25
C MET A 161 8.81 -7.79 -9.25
N SER A 162 8.51 -8.26 -10.45
CA SER A 162 9.45 -8.31 -11.57
C SER A 162 8.98 -7.41 -12.69
N SER A 163 9.86 -6.54 -13.16
CA SER A 163 9.56 -5.68 -14.31
C SER A 163 9.32 -6.51 -15.58
N LYS A 164 8.50 -5.99 -16.49
CA LYS A 164 8.22 -6.60 -17.80
C LYS A 164 9.52 -6.73 -18.59
N SER A 165 9.72 -7.86 -19.27
CA SER A 165 10.76 -8.01 -20.29
C SER A 165 10.49 -7.07 -21.45
N PRO A 166 11.51 -6.37 -21.98
CA PRO A 166 11.34 -5.65 -23.23
C PRO A 166 11.03 -6.62 -24.37
N SER A 167 10.19 -6.21 -25.32
CA SER A 167 9.85 -7.04 -26.48
C SER A 167 11.02 -7.10 -27.47
N HIS A 168 11.35 -8.30 -27.96
CA HIS A 168 12.34 -8.48 -29.03
C HIS A 168 11.84 -7.99 -30.40
N THR A 169 10.53 -7.88 -30.58
CA THR A 169 9.92 -7.32 -31.79
C THR A 169 9.37 -5.93 -31.48
N PRO A 170 9.36 -5.02 -32.47
CA PRO A 170 8.73 -3.72 -32.33
C PRO A 170 7.28 -3.87 -31.85
N MET A 171 6.90 -3.10 -30.84
CA MET A 171 5.58 -3.13 -30.23
C MET A 171 5.16 -1.74 -29.77
N LEU A 172 3.88 -1.43 -29.99
CA LEU A 172 3.19 -0.28 -29.39
C LEU A 172 1.87 -0.76 -28.81
N GLU A 173 1.62 -0.41 -27.56
CA GLU A 173 0.36 -0.68 -26.87
C GLU A 173 -0.24 0.65 -26.37
N LEU A 174 -1.53 0.86 -26.63
CA LEU A 174 -2.30 2.04 -26.21
C LEU A 174 -3.51 1.57 -25.41
N ASN A 175 -3.71 2.15 -24.24
CA ASN A 175 -4.82 1.83 -23.36
C ASN A 175 -5.57 3.09 -22.97
N GLY A 176 -6.90 2.99 -22.91
CA GLY A 176 -7.76 4.04 -22.38
C GLY A 176 -8.95 3.45 -21.64
N SER A 177 -9.34 4.07 -20.54
CA SER A 177 -10.56 3.71 -19.82
C SER A 177 -11.23 4.95 -19.22
N TYR A 178 -12.56 4.89 -19.08
CA TYR A 178 -13.38 5.95 -18.53
C TYR A 178 -14.57 5.36 -17.75
N GLY A 179 -14.91 5.97 -16.62
CA GLY A 179 -15.98 5.45 -15.77
C GLY A 179 -16.52 6.42 -14.73
N SER A 180 -17.17 5.87 -13.74
CA SER A 180 -17.80 6.59 -12.63
C SER A 180 -16.85 7.57 -11.96
N TYR A 181 -17.40 8.68 -11.44
CA TYR A 181 -16.66 9.78 -10.80
C TYR A 181 -15.61 10.42 -11.73
N ASN A 182 -15.92 10.51 -13.03
CA ASN A 182 -15.00 11.01 -14.05
C ASN A 182 -13.62 10.35 -13.98
N THR A 183 -13.58 9.09 -13.51
CA THR A 183 -12.32 8.35 -13.44
C THR A 183 -11.88 8.00 -14.85
N PHE A 184 -10.68 8.43 -15.19
CA PHE A 184 -10.11 8.15 -16.49
C PHE A 184 -8.66 7.69 -16.34
N ASN A 185 -8.30 6.67 -17.10
CA ASN A 185 -6.95 6.11 -17.12
C ASN A 185 -6.47 6.06 -18.58
N VAL A 186 -5.25 6.49 -18.84
CA VAL A 186 -4.59 6.36 -20.14
C VAL A 186 -3.21 5.77 -19.96
N GLY A 187 -2.82 4.93 -20.92
CA GLY A 187 -1.52 4.30 -20.91
C GLY A 187 -0.98 4.10 -22.31
N THR A 188 0.33 4.19 -22.42
CA THR A 188 1.07 3.78 -23.63
C THR A 188 2.33 3.05 -23.22
N SER A 189 2.70 2.03 -23.98
CA SER A 189 4.00 1.38 -23.86
C SER A 189 4.54 1.00 -25.23
N PHE A 190 5.85 1.08 -25.41
CA PHE A 190 6.51 0.71 -26.65
C PHE A 190 7.80 -0.04 -26.41
N SER A 191 8.24 -0.80 -27.42
CA SER A 191 9.56 -1.38 -27.52
C SER A 191 10.05 -1.26 -28.95
N THR A 192 11.33 -0.95 -29.14
CA THR A 192 11.94 -0.92 -30.47
C THR A 192 12.17 -2.30 -31.07
N GLY A 193 12.04 -3.35 -30.26
CA GLY A 193 12.60 -4.64 -30.61
C GLY A 193 14.13 -4.62 -30.54
N LEU A 194 14.74 -5.74 -30.90
CA LEU A 194 16.20 -5.90 -30.90
C LEU A 194 16.82 -5.08 -32.05
N GLN A 195 17.69 -4.16 -31.68
CA GLN A 195 18.43 -3.29 -32.57
C GLN A 195 19.91 -3.68 -32.52
N TRP A 196 20.59 -3.69 -33.69
CA TRP A 196 22.01 -4.02 -33.83
C TRP A 196 22.42 -5.32 -33.11
N ASN A 197 21.49 -6.29 -33.01
CA ASN A 197 21.62 -7.60 -32.37
C ASN A 197 21.86 -7.56 -30.83
N HIS A 198 21.88 -6.39 -30.22
CA HIS A 198 22.21 -6.26 -28.81
C HIS A 198 21.28 -5.32 -28.01
N PHE A 199 20.75 -4.29 -28.62
CA PHE A 199 20.08 -3.22 -27.89
C PHE A 199 18.57 -3.27 -28.01
N ILE A 200 17.87 -3.02 -26.89
CA ILE A 200 16.43 -2.76 -26.87
C ILE A 200 16.18 -1.48 -26.09
N PHE A 201 15.41 -0.57 -26.69
CA PHE A 201 14.86 0.61 -26.03
C PHE A 201 13.37 0.34 -25.79
N ASP A 202 12.92 0.56 -24.56
CA ASP A 202 11.52 0.41 -24.19
C ASP A 202 11.07 1.57 -23.28
N GLY A 203 9.78 1.88 -23.33
CA GLY A 203 9.25 2.97 -22.54
C GLY A 203 7.75 2.82 -22.32
N ALA A 204 7.25 3.51 -21.28
CA ALA A 204 5.85 3.55 -20.97
C ALA A 204 5.47 4.88 -20.28
N TYR A 205 4.21 5.23 -20.41
CA TYR A 205 3.57 6.32 -19.68
C TYR A 205 2.16 5.90 -19.28
N HIS A 206 1.80 6.15 -18.05
CA HIS A 206 0.45 5.91 -17.52
C HIS A 206 0.01 7.05 -16.62
N GLU A 207 -1.27 7.37 -16.68
CA GLU A 207 -1.89 8.40 -15.85
C GLU A 207 -3.33 8.01 -15.51
N THR A 208 -3.71 8.20 -14.25
CA THR A 208 -5.06 8.07 -13.74
C THR A 208 -5.52 9.40 -13.15
N ASN A 209 -6.73 9.83 -13.51
CA ASN A 209 -7.42 10.97 -12.92
C ASN A 209 -8.79 10.53 -12.43
N THR A 210 -9.27 11.12 -11.33
CA THR A 210 -10.59 10.84 -10.76
C THR A 210 -11.08 12.03 -9.93
N ASP A 211 -12.42 12.19 -9.83
CA ASP A 211 -13.02 13.11 -8.87
C ASP A 211 -13.04 12.53 -7.44
N GLY A 212 -12.90 11.20 -7.31
CA GLY A 212 -13.02 10.49 -6.05
C GLY A 212 -14.47 10.32 -5.58
N PHE A 213 -14.72 9.28 -4.77
CA PHE A 213 -16.05 9.12 -4.15
C PHE A 213 -16.24 10.06 -2.97
N ILE A 214 -15.26 10.18 -2.08
CA ILE A 214 -15.29 11.08 -0.92
C ILE A 214 -15.09 12.52 -1.37
N HIS A 215 -15.82 13.49 -0.79
CA HIS A 215 -15.71 14.89 -1.14
C HIS A 215 -14.27 15.40 -0.99
N GLY A 216 -13.78 16.17 -1.97
CA GLY A 216 -12.43 16.74 -1.97
C GLY A 216 -11.29 15.76 -2.25
N THR A 217 -11.58 14.51 -2.66
CA THR A 217 -10.53 13.51 -2.96
C THR A 217 -10.20 13.39 -4.45
N ALA A 218 -10.61 14.36 -5.26
CA ALA A 218 -10.19 14.40 -6.66
C ALA A 218 -8.66 14.30 -6.76
N GLY A 219 -8.15 13.49 -7.67
CA GLY A 219 -6.73 13.19 -7.74
C GLY A 219 -6.22 12.91 -9.16
N ARG A 220 -4.91 13.07 -9.30
CA ARG A 220 -4.14 12.73 -10.49
C ARG A 220 -2.84 12.05 -10.06
N SER A 221 -2.57 10.87 -10.60
CA SER A 221 -1.32 10.15 -10.36
C SER A 221 -0.90 9.41 -11.61
N GLY A 222 0.39 9.12 -11.71
CA GLY A 222 0.90 8.41 -12.87
C GLY A 222 2.36 8.05 -12.76
N SER A 223 2.85 7.34 -13.78
CA SER A 223 4.22 6.92 -13.91
C SER A 223 4.72 7.05 -15.35
N TYR A 224 6.01 7.30 -15.49
CA TYR A 224 6.73 7.14 -16.74
C TYR A 224 7.89 6.19 -16.55
N TYR A 225 8.22 5.47 -17.58
CA TYR A 225 9.29 4.49 -17.60
C TYR A 225 10.11 4.63 -18.87
N GLY A 226 11.44 4.58 -18.73
CA GLY A 226 12.39 4.47 -19.82
C GLY A 226 13.42 3.37 -19.52
N GLY A 227 13.62 2.47 -20.47
CA GLY A 227 14.53 1.34 -20.36
C GLY A 227 15.51 1.27 -21.54
N LEU A 228 16.76 0.91 -21.21
CA LEU A 228 17.79 0.55 -22.16
C LEU A 228 18.39 -0.78 -21.74
N SER A 229 18.32 -1.77 -22.62
CA SER A 229 18.90 -3.08 -22.40
C SER A 229 19.99 -3.37 -23.43
N TRP A 230 21.12 -3.91 -22.96
CA TRP A 230 22.12 -4.55 -23.77
C TRP A 230 22.11 -6.05 -23.48
N ILE A 231 22.06 -6.86 -24.53
CA ILE A 231 21.89 -8.30 -24.46
C ILE A 231 23.10 -8.94 -25.14
N GLY A 232 23.88 -9.68 -24.39
CA GLY A 232 24.96 -10.52 -24.86
C GLY A 232 24.54 -12.01 -24.85
N ASP A 233 25.49 -12.89 -25.02
CA ASP A 233 25.26 -14.34 -25.08
C ASP A 233 24.85 -14.93 -23.75
N ASN A 234 25.53 -14.59 -22.68
CA ASN A 234 25.28 -15.08 -21.33
C ASN A 234 25.20 -13.95 -20.30
N PHE A 235 25.09 -12.70 -20.75
CA PHE A 235 25.12 -11.52 -19.91
C PHE A 235 24.12 -10.48 -20.41
N VAL A 236 23.42 -9.82 -19.48
CA VAL A 236 22.52 -8.70 -19.78
C VAL A 236 22.82 -7.53 -18.85
N ILE A 237 22.82 -6.31 -19.38
CA ILE A 237 22.79 -5.07 -18.63
C ILE A 237 21.49 -4.36 -18.96
N ARG A 238 20.79 -3.85 -17.96
CA ARG A 238 19.57 -3.07 -18.14
C ARG A 238 19.57 -1.85 -17.24
N TYR A 239 19.51 -0.68 -17.83
CA TYR A 239 19.21 0.56 -17.14
C TYR A 239 17.71 0.84 -17.20
N LYS A 240 17.13 1.23 -16.08
CA LYS A 240 15.71 1.60 -15.94
C LYS A 240 15.61 2.92 -15.19
N ASN A 241 14.85 3.85 -15.75
CA ASN A 241 14.39 5.05 -15.05
C ASN A 241 12.88 4.98 -14.90
N ILE A 242 12.39 5.03 -13.68
CA ILE A 242 10.96 5.00 -13.35
C ILE A 242 10.66 6.24 -12.56
N GLY A 243 9.87 7.14 -13.13
CA GLY A 243 9.40 8.33 -12.43
C GLY A 243 7.92 8.24 -12.10
N ASN A 244 7.56 8.68 -10.92
CA ASN A 244 6.20 8.68 -10.40
C ASN A 244 5.81 10.08 -9.98
N PHE A 245 4.54 10.41 -10.14
CA PHE A 245 3.97 11.65 -9.64
C PHE A 245 2.57 11.39 -9.10
N GLU A 246 2.24 12.04 -7.99
CA GLU A 246 0.89 12.10 -7.48
C GLU A 246 0.50 13.51 -7.04
N LYS A 247 -0.77 13.81 -7.21
CA LYS A 247 -1.43 14.97 -6.65
C LYS A 247 -2.85 14.56 -6.28
N THR A 248 -2.97 13.93 -5.13
CA THR A 248 -4.21 13.30 -4.66
C THR A 248 -4.89 14.15 -3.61
N GLY A 249 -6.21 14.17 -3.61
CA GLY A 249 -7.00 14.72 -2.50
C GLY A 249 -7.06 13.72 -1.36
N GLN A 250 -7.03 14.21 -0.12
CA GLN A 250 -6.90 13.39 1.09
C GLN A 250 -8.20 13.33 1.89
N ALA A 251 -8.43 12.17 2.51
CA ALA A 251 -9.57 11.92 3.41
C ALA A 251 -9.17 11.01 4.60
N TRP A 252 -7.95 11.19 5.15
CA TRP A 252 -7.45 10.34 6.24
C TRP A 252 -8.29 10.38 7.52
N ASN A 253 -9.14 11.40 7.72
CA ASN A 253 -10.10 11.41 8.83
C ASN A 253 -11.28 10.45 8.59
N GLY A 254 -11.48 9.95 7.37
CA GLY A 254 -12.67 9.21 7.01
C GLY A 254 -13.96 10.04 7.17
N VAL A 255 -15.09 9.38 7.12
CA VAL A 255 -16.42 9.97 7.42
C VAL A 255 -16.61 9.97 8.92
N THR A 256 -16.53 11.14 9.59
CA THR A 256 -16.36 11.27 11.05
C THR A 256 -17.29 12.29 11.69
N ALA A 257 -18.56 12.33 11.34
CA ALA A 257 -19.46 13.32 11.92
C ALA A 257 -20.20 12.86 13.20
N GLY A 258 -20.31 11.55 13.44
CA GLY A 258 -21.07 10.99 14.56
C GLY A 258 -20.23 10.54 15.75
N ASP A 259 -20.81 10.57 16.93
CA ASP A 259 -20.30 9.95 18.15
C ASP A 259 -21.48 9.39 19.00
N ASN A 260 -21.20 8.76 20.14
CA ASN A 260 -22.21 8.12 20.97
C ASN A 260 -22.82 9.01 22.08
N ASP A 261 -22.48 10.29 22.14
CA ASP A 261 -23.00 11.18 23.18
C ASP A 261 -23.37 12.57 22.64
N LEU A 262 -24.66 12.82 22.52
CA LEU A 262 -25.24 14.12 22.15
C LEU A 262 -25.17 15.17 23.24
N SER A 263 -24.86 14.81 24.48
CA SER A 263 -24.79 15.76 25.62
C SER A 263 -23.48 16.55 25.58
N LEU A 264 -22.45 16.07 24.89
CA LEU A 264 -21.18 16.74 24.73
C LEU A 264 -21.21 17.71 23.54
N MET A 265 -20.43 18.79 23.65
CA MET A 265 -20.39 19.84 22.62
C MET A 265 -20.03 19.35 21.21
N ASN A 266 -19.33 18.25 21.12
CA ASN A 266 -18.91 17.65 19.85
C ASN A 266 -19.79 16.44 19.46
N GLY A 267 -20.63 15.99 20.36
CA GLY A 267 -21.56 14.88 20.15
C GLY A 267 -22.80 15.36 19.41
N THR A 268 -22.93 15.00 18.17
CA THR A 268 -23.99 15.56 17.36
C THR A 268 -24.86 14.54 16.70
N PHE A 269 -24.31 13.41 16.33
CA PHE A 269 -25.00 12.40 15.56
C PHE A 269 -25.06 11.04 16.24
N GLY A 270 -24.30 10.86 17.31
CA GLY A 270 -24.14 9.56 17.94
C GLY A 270 -25.34 9.05 18.72
N GLY A 271 -25.21 7.89 19.21
CA GLY A 271 -26.10 7.16 20.10
C GLY A 271 -27.59 7.40 20.02
N LYS A 272 -28.05 8.45 20.62
CA LYS A 272 -29.49 8.80 20.68
C LYS A 272 -30.09 9.27 19.36
N SER A 273 -29.29 9.73 18.42
CA SER A 273 -29.74 10.08 17.07
C SER A 273 -29.82 8.88 16.13
N GLY A 274 -29.27 7.74 16.52
CA GLY A 274 -29.19 6.55 15.68
C GLY A 274 -28.12 6.57 14.57
N ILE A 275 -27.20 7.54 14.60
CA ILE A 275 -26.14 7.68 13.58
C ILE A 275 -24.83 7.11 14.13
N MET A 276 -24.71 5.78 14.13
CA MET A 276 -23.57 5.05 14.68
C MET A 276 -22.87 4.14 13.69
N THR A 277 -23.45 3.94 12.50
CA THR A 277 -22.88 3.10 11.45
C THR A 277 -22.62 3.93 10.20
N TYR A 278 -21.83 3.40 9.28
CA TYR A 278 -21.64 4.07 7.97
C TYR A 278 -22.95 4.17 7.17
N GLU A 279 -23.82 3.17 7.26
CA GLU A 279 -25.15 3.19 6.63
C GLU A 279 -25.99 4.36 7.16
N ASP A 280 -25.99 4.60 8.49
CA ASP A 280 -26.70 5.74 9.11
C ASP A 280 -26.11 7.08 8.63
N MET A 281 -24.78 7.19 8.52
CA MET A 281 -24.11 8.37 7.97
C MET A 281 -24.53 8.61 6.52
N TYR A 282 -24.58 7.56 5.71
CA TYR A 282 -25.01 7.65 4.33
C TYR A 282 -26.48 8.12 4.21
N ASN A 283 -27.37 7.53 4.98
CA ASN A 283 -28.80 7.88 5.00
C ASN A 283 -29.06 9.30 5.56
N ALA A 284 -28.12 9.86 6.32
CA ALA A 284 -28.15 11.24 6.81
C ALA A 284 -27.56 12.27 5.82
N GLY A 285 -27.23 11.86 4.60
CA GLY A 285 -26.61 12.70 3.57
C GLY A 285 -25.10 12.90 3.74
N LEU A 286 -24.47 12.21 4.69
CA LEU A 286 -23.05 12.37 5.06
C LEU A 286 -22.14 11.23 4.57
N GLY A 287 -22.63 10.33 3.72
CA GLY A 287 -21.85 9.18 3.24
C GLY A 287 -20.58 9.52 2.47
N ARG A 288 -20.43 10.76 2.03
CA ARG A 288 -19.23 11.27 1.32
C ARG A 288 -18.54 12.42 2.05
N TYR A 289 -18.96 12.72 3.29
CA TYR A 289 -18.44 13.82 4.07
C TYR A 289 -16.94 13.69 4.34
N ASN A 290 -16.23 14.82 4.24
CA ASN A 290 -14.81 14.90 4.48
C ASN A 290 -14.46 16.16 5.30
N SER A 291 -14.12 15.98 6.57
CA SER A 291 -13.76 17.07 7.46
C SER A 291 -12.46 17.82 7.09
N LEU A 292 -11.68 17.31 6.13
CA LEU A 292 -10.51 18.01 5.55
C LEU A 292 -10.91 18.96 4.40
N TYR A 293 -12.17 18.91 3.99
CA TYR A 293 -12.68 19.66 2.84
C TYR A 293 -13.84 20.60 3.18
N GLU A 294 -14.70 20.17 4.09
CA GLU A 294 -15.96 20.82 4.44
C GLU A 294 -16.27 20.68 5.93
N HIS A 295 -17.23 21.43 6.41
CA HIS A 295 -17.75 21.38 7.79
C HIS A 295 -19.27 21.41 7.79
N LEU A 296 -19.86 20.95 8.89
CA LEU A 296 -21.29 20.99 9.13
C LEU A 296 -21.73 22.44 9.42
N VAL A 297 -22.89 22.83 8.87
CA VAL A 297 -23.49 24.15 9.06
C VAL A 297 -24.37 24.15 10.30
N TYR A 298 -24.27 25.22 11.13
CA TYR A 298 -25.17 25.41 12.27
C TYR A 298 -26.37 26.29 11.83
N GLY A 299 -27.58 25.87 12.24
CA GLY A 299 -28.77 26.70 12.13
C GLY A 299 -28.86 27.77 13.24
N ASP A 300 -29.85 28.63 13.15
CA ASP A 300 -30.09 29.71 14.13
C ASP A 300 -30.44 29.15 15.52
N ASP A 301 -30.91 27.90 15.63
CA ASP A 301 -31.21 27.21 16.86
C ASP A 301 -29.96 26.60 17.55
N GLY A 302 -28.79 26.78 16.97
CA GLY A 302 -27.53 26.24 17.47
C GLY A 302 -27.33 24.74 17.19
N LYS A 303 -28.26 24.10 16.45
CA LYS A 303 -28.12 22.72 15.99
C LYS A 303 -27.58 22.69 14.57
N PHE A 304 -27.14 21.50 14.13
CA PHE A 304 -26.74 21.34 12.73
C PHE A 304 -27.97 21.44 11.80
N ALA A 305 -27.81 22.29 10.78
CA ALA A 305 -28.84 22.55 9.78
C ALA A 305 -29.10 21.32 8.93
N LYS A 306 -30.38 21.13 8.55
CA LYS A 306 -30.82 20.08 7.65
C LYS A 306 -31.57 20.67 6.47
N ASP A 307 -31.50 20.00 5.33
CA ASP A 307 -32.30 20.32 4.16
C ASP A 307 -33.76 19.82 4.30
N GLU A 308 -34.59 20.09 3.30
CA GLU A 308 -36.00 19.67 3.24
C GLU A 308 -36.19 18.14 3.26
N ASN A 309 -35.17 17.38 2.88
CA ASN A 309 -35.16 15.91 2.90
C ASN A 309 -34.64 15.34 4.25
N GLY A 310 -34.24 16.19 5.18
CA GLY A 310 -33.67 15.80 6.46
C GLY A 310 -32.17 15.48 6.47
N ASN A 311 -31.47 15.71 5.35
CA ASN A 311 -30.02 15.52 5.26
C ASN A 311 -29.30 16.68 5.93
N TYR A 312 -28.17 16.40 6.56
CA TYR A 312 -27.32 17.45 7.13
C TYR A 312 -26.63 18.27 6.05
N ILE A 313 -26.58 19.59 6.26
CA ILE A 313 -25.97 20.54 5.33
C ILE A 313 -24.49 20.72 5.66
N THR A 314 -23.64 20.61 4.64
CA THR A 314 -22.21 20.86 4.73
C THR A 314 -21.80 22.05 3.90
N GLU A 315 -20.73 22.75 4.29
CA GLU A 315 -20.17 23.89 3.57
C GLU A 315 -18.65 23.77 3.50
N ARG A 316 -18.07 24.08 2.33
CA ARG A 316 -16.61 24.10 2.14
C ARG A 316 -15.97 25.23 2.96
N TYR A 317 -14.76 24.99 3.42
CA TYR A 317 -13.96 26.01 4.08
C TYR A 317 -13.73 27.22 3.16
N LYS A 318 -13.75 28.44 3.73
CA LYS A 318 -13.51 29.70 3.05
C LYS A 318 -12.19 30.30 3.48
N MET A 319 -11.46 30.83 2.51
CA MET A 319 -10.28 31.64 2.74
C MET A 319 -10.70 33.06 3.15
N ARG A 320 -9.78 33.86 3.68
CA ARG A 320 -10.04 35.27 4.09
C ARG A 320 -10.59 36.15 2.95
N ASP A 321 -10.16 35.92 1.72
CA ASP A 321 -10.62 36.62 0.53
C ASP A 321 -12.00 36.16 0.00
N GLY A 322 -12.65 35.22 0.75
CA GLY A 322 -13.95 34.64 0.37
C GLY A 322 -13.85 33.48 -0.63
N SER A 323 -12.68 33.19 -1.19
CA SER A 323 -12.51 32.03 -2.06
C SER A 323 -12.64 30.73 -1.27
N LEU A 324 -13.13 29.70 -1.94
CA LEU A 324 -13.30 28.38 -1.33
C LEU A 324 -11.98 27.62 -1.27
N TRP A 325 -11.68 27.00 -0.14
CA TRP A 325 -10.59 26.03 -0.03
C TRP A 325 -10.73 24.94 -1.11
N ARG A 326 -9.67 24.70 -1.87
CA ARG A 326 -9.77 23.75 -2.99
C ARG A 326 -9.89 22.32 -2.49
N LYS A 327 -8.91 21.85 -1.72
CA LYS A 327 -8.87 20.54 -1.05
C LYS A 327 -7.55 20.35 -0.29
N THR A 328 -7.54 19.48 0.69
CA THR A 328 -6.32 18.93 1.28
C THR A 328 -5.67 17.99 0.25
N THR A 329 -4.39 18.21 -0.05
CA THR A 329 -3.69 17.46 -1.12
C THR A 329 -2.41 16.83 -0.61
N ASP A 330 -2.11 15.63 -1.09
CA ASP A 330 -0.76 15.11 -1.15
C ASP A 330 -0.17 15.36 -2.54
N ASN A 331 1.08 15.77 -2.59
CA ASN A 331 1.82 16.04 -3.81
C ASN A 331 3.19 15.38 -3.65
N PHE A 332 3.48 14.35 -4.41
CA PHE A 332 4.74 13.65 -4.31
C PHE A 332 5.31 13.31 -5.69
N TRP A 333 6.62 13.42 -5.82
CA TRP A 333 7.39 13.05 -7.00
C TRP A 333 8.52 12.13 -6.57
N GLN A 334 8.66 11.02 -7.26
CA GLN A 334 9.71 10.05 -6.99
C GLN A 334 10.33 9.58 -8.30
N ASN A 335 11.63 9.41 -8.29
CA ASN A 335 12.37 8.90 -9.44
C ASN A 335 13.34 7.81 -9.00
N HIS A 336 13.20 6.64 -9.62
CA HIS A 336 14.07 5.48 -9.40
C HIS A 336 14.99 5.30 -10.61
N ASN A 337 16.29 5.22 -10.38
CA ASN A 337 17.31 4.85 -11.35
C ASN A 337 17.88 3.50 -10.93
N ILE A 338 17.76 2.50 -11.78
CA ILE A 338 18.18 1.13 -11.49
C ILE A 338 19.05 0.63 -12.64
N LEU A 339 20.31 0.30 -12.36
CA LEU A 339 21.21 -0.38 -13.29
C LEU A 339 21.34 -1.84 -12.84
N SER A 340 20.75 -2.75 -13.59
CA SER A 340 20.73 -4.18 -13.28
C SER A 340 21.62 -4.97 -14.23
N THR A 341 22.24 -6.02 -13.70
CA THR A 341 23.01 -6.98 -14.49
C THR A 341 22.57 -8.39 -14.13
N ALA A 342 22.60 -9.29 -15.13
CA ALA A 342 22.48 -10.73 -14.92
C ALA A 342 23.50 -11.44 -15.80
N TRP A 343 24.16 -12.46 -15.24
CA TRP A 343 25.20 -13.23 -15.89
C TRP A 343 25.04 -14.72 -15.60
N ASP A 344 24.85 -15.51 -16.65
CA ASP A 344 24.98 -16.97 -16.61
C ASP A 344 26.49 -17.32 -16.79
N ILE A 345 27.19 -17.53 -15.69
CA ILE A 345 28.64 -17.79 -15.68
C ILE A 345 28.93 -19.13 -16.36
N ASN A 346 28.15 -20.14 -16.02
CA ASN A 346 28.14 -21.46 -16.64
C ASN A 346 26.82 -22.18 -16.35
N GLU A 347 26.70 -23.48 -16.67
CA GLU A 347 25.48 -24.28 -16.48
C GLU A 347 24.96 -24.31 -15.03
N ASN A 348 25.84 -24.17 -14.04
CA ASN A 348 25.52 -24.27 -12.63
C ASN A 348 25.48 -22.92 -11.92
N TRP A 349 26.34 -21.96 -12.30
CA TRP A 349 26.50 -20.71 -11.61
C TRP A 349 25.88 -19.55 -12.40
N SER A 350 25.11 -18.74 -11.71
CA SER A 350 24.60 -17.49 -12.22
C SER A 350 24.70 -16.38 -11.17
N MET A 351 24.77 -15.14 -11.63
CA MET A 351 24.94 -13.98 -10.79
C MET A 351 24.02 -12.85 -11.27
N SER A 352 23.45 -12.12 -10.34
CA SER A 352 22.71 -10.89 -10.63
C SER A 352 23.05 -9.79 -9.64
N GLY A 353 22.93 -8.55 -10.08
CA GLY A 353 23.13 -7.41 -9.21
C GLY A 353 22.46 -6.15 -9.74
N SER A 354 22.22 -5.20 -8.87
CA SER A 354 21.69 -3.90 -9.24
C SER A 354 22.31 -2.81 -8.38
N LEU A 355 22.64 -1.69 -9.03
CA LEU A 355 22.87 -0.41 -8.37
C LEU A 355 21.59 0.40 -8.49
N HIS A 356 21.19 1.06 -7.41
CA HIS A 356 19.98 1.87 -7.43
C HIS A 356 20.17 3.22 -6.73
N TYR A 357 19.46 4.21 -7.25
CA TYR A 357 19.31 5.53 -6.66
C TYR A 357 17.86 5.98 -6.79
N THR A 358 17.28 6.41 -5.68
CA THR A 358 15.93 6.94 -5.63
C THR A 358 15.97 8.33 -5.01
N HIS A 359 15.38 9.30 -5.71
CA HIS A 359 15.10 10.63 -5.17
C HIS A 359 13.59 10.81 -5.02
N GLY A 360 13.15 11.31 -3.88
CA GLY A 360 11.76 11.63 -3.59
C GLY A 360 11.62 13.02 -2.98
N TYR A 361 10.61 13.76 -3.43
CA TYR A 361 10.23 15.05 -2.87
C TYR A 361 8.72 15.17 -2.86
N GLY A 362 8.16 15.60 -1.75
CA GLY A 362 6.74 15.84 -1.67
C GLY A 362 6.30 16.62 -0.45
N TYR A 363 5.03 16.97 -0.48
CA TYR A 363 4.38 17.66 0.62
C TYR A 363 2.87 17.52 0.52
N TYR A 364 2.20 17.57 1.66
CA TYR A 364 0.76 17.78 1.70
C TYR A 364 0.42 19.18 2.21
N ASN A 365 -0.71 19.74 1.71
CA ASN A 365 -1.32 20.96 2.22
C ASN A 365 -2.65 20.65 2.88
N GLU A 366 -2.86 21.15 4.07
CA GLU A 366 -4.09 20.92 4.84
C GLU A 366 -4.63 22.22 5.40
N PHE A 367 -5.95 22.43 5.26
CA PHE A 367 -6.65 23.54 5.91
C PHE A 367 -6.96 23.15 7.36
N ARG A 368 -6.55 24.00 8.30
CA ARG A 368 -6.74 23.81 9.74
C ARG A 368 -7.74 24.83 10.26
N TYR A 369 -9.01 24.43 10.29
CA TYR A 369 -10.13 25.30 10.67
C TYR A 369 -10.08 25.62 12.16
N LYS A 370 -10.17 26.92 12.52
CA LYS A 370 -10.17 27.42 13.90
C LYS A 370 -9.15 26.76 14.81
N ASN A 371 -7.94 26.54 14.30
CA ASN A 371 -6.90 25.79 14.99
C ASN A 371 -6.20 26.67 16.03
N LYS A 372 -5.78 26.04 17.14
CA LYS A 372 -5.07 26.72 18.22
C LYS A 372 -3.67 27.12 17.77
N LEU A 373 -3.22 28.36 18.11
CA LEU A 373 -1.90 28.87 17.77
C LEU A 373 -0.77 28.03 18.34
N ASN A 374 -0.94 27.52 19.57
CA ASN A 374 0.07 26.72 20.26
C ASN A 374 0.40 25.38 19.55
N LYS A 375 -0.44 24.92 18.65
CA LYS A 375 -0.14 23.76 17.78
C LYS A 375 0.97 24.04 16.76
N PHE A 376 1.34 25.32 16.59
CA PHE A 376 2.44 25.80 15.75
C PHE A 376 3.49 26.56 16.53
N GLY A 377 3.50 26.43 17.86
CA GLY A 377 4.42 27.13 18.74
C GLY A 377 4.17 28.63 18.88
N LEU A 378 3.01 29.11 18.45
CA LEU A 378 2.70 30.55 18.40
C LEU A 378 1.92 31.01 19.63
N THR A 379 2.23 32.23 20.06
CA THR A 379 1.41 33.06 20.93
C THR A 379 1.32 34.46 20.31
N PHE A 380 0.15 35.08 20.33
CA PHE A 380 -0.04 36.40 19.73
C PHE A 380 -1.06 37.24 20.48
N THR A 381 -0.76 38.53 20.66
CA THR A 381 -1.67 39.55 21.18
C THR A 381 -1.83 40.63 20.12
N LYS A 382 -3.05 40.91 19.72
CA LYS A 382 -3.40 41.90 18.71
C LYS A 382 -3.09 43.33 19.18
N SER A 383 -3.10 44.26 18.26
CA SER A 383 -2.89 45.68 18.51
C SER A 383 -3.92 46.28 19.49
N ASP A 384 -5.13 45.72 19.54
CA ASP A 384 -6.20 46.05 20.49
C ASP A 384 -6.04 45.45 21.89
N GLY A 385 -4.96 44.69 22.14
CA GLY A 385 -4.72 43.99 23.40
C GLY A 385 -5.39 42.63 23.52
N THR A 386 -6.20 42.22 22.53
CA THR A 386 -6.90 40.93 22.54
C THR A 386 -5.92 39.78 22.29
N LYS A 387 -5.95 38.75 23.15
CA LYS A 387 -5.14 37.56 22.98
C LYS A 387 -5.77 36.63 21.94
N LEU A 388 -5.13 36.44 20.78
CA LEU A 388 -5.55 35.52 19.76
C LEU A 388 -5.27 34.09 20.20
N LYS A 389 -6.32 33.23 20.31
CA LYS A 389 -6.20 31.82 20.72
C LYS A 389 -6.28 30.85 19.57
N LYS A 390 -7.08 31.15 18.56
CA LYS A 390 -7.38 30.30 17.40
C LYS A 390 -7.53 31.15 16.14
N THR A 391 -7.11 30.62 15.01
CA THR A 391 -7.41 31.17 13.66
C THR A 391 -7.34 30.02 12.65
N ASP A 392 -7.68 30.31 11.38
CA ASP A 392 -7.53 29.33 10.31
C ASP A 392 -6.12 29.40 9.72
N PHE A 393 -5.58 28.23 9.40
CA PHE A 393 -4.26 28.07 8.80
C PHE A 393 -4.32 27.16 7.57
N VAL A 394 -3.37 27.32 6.66
CA VAL A 394 -2.95 26.23 5.79
C VAL A 394 -1.56 25.79 6.21
N ARG A 395 -1.45 24.56 6.66
CA ARG A 395 -0.14 23.95 6.94
C ARG A 395 0.33 23.14 5.74
N ARG A 396 1.64 23.17 5.53
CA ARG A 396 2.37 22.27 4.64
C ARG A 396 3.34 21.45 5.47
N LYS A 397 3.28 20.13 5.33
CA LYS A 397 4.34 19.24 5.83
C LYS A 397 4.94 18.53 4.63
N GLY A 398 6.24 18.39 4.61
CA GLY A 398 6.95 17.86 3.47
C GLY A 398 8.15 17.02 3.84
N LEU A 399 8.61 16.28 2.84
CA LEU A 399 9.74 15.37 2.88
C LEU A 399 10.57 15.54 1.61
N SER A 400 11.88 15.61 1.76
CA SER A 400 12.86 15.46 0.67
C SER A 400 13.79 14.31 1.05
N GLN A 401 13.99 13.35 0.15
CA GLN A 401 14.73 12.14 0.49
C GLN A 401 15.55 11.60 -0.68
N ASP A 402 16.68 10.97 -0.32
CA ASP A 402 17.57 10.27 -1.21
C ASP A 402 17.88 8.89 -0.63
N ALA A 403 17.77 7.85 -1.45
CA ALA A 403 18.17 6.49 -1.11
C ALA A 403 19.03 5.92 -2.23
N TYR A 404 20.18 5.36 -1.88
CA TYR A 404 21.05 4.69 -2.85
C TYR A 404 21.62 3.42 -2.26
N GLY A 405 21.90 2.47 -3.13
CA GLY A 405 22.38 1.19 -2.66
C GLY A 405 22.74 0.22 -3.77
N MET A 406 23.07 -0.97 -3.33
CA MET A 406 23.36 -2.10 -4.19
C MET A 406 22.73 -3.37 -3.66
N VAL A 407 22.33 -4.22 -4.56
CA VAL A 407 21.92 -5.59 -4.29
C VAL A 407 22.71 -6.53 -5.16
N TRP A 408 23.08 -7.69 -4.62
CA TRP A 408 23.89 -8.68 -5.31
C TRP A 408 23.48 -10.09 -4.92
N ASN A 409 23.31 -10.98 -5.89
CA ASN A 409 22.94 -12.36 -5.65
C ASN A 409 23.85 -13.28 -6.47
N LEU A 410 24.34 -14.33 -5.84
CA LEU A 410 25.07 -15.43 -6.44
C LEU A 410 24.24 -16.70 -6.27
N SER A 411 23.96 -17.39 -7.36
CA SER A 411 23.16 -18.60 -7.38
C SER A 411 23.98 -19.77 -7.93
N PHE A 412 23.84 -20.93 -7.29
CA PHE A 412 24.37 -22.19 -7.76
C PHE A 412 23.24 -23.21 -7.83
N LYS A 413 23.17 -23.95 -8.91
CA LYS A 413 22.19 -25.02 -9.10
C LYS A 413 22.80 -26.20 -9.80
N ASN A 414 22.59 -27.38 -9.22
CA ASN A 414 22.90 -28.65 -9.85
C ASN A 414 21.77 -29.64 -9.55
N ARG A 415 22.00 -30.92 -9.75
CA ARG A 415 21.02 -31.97 -9.48
C ARG A 415 20.60 -32.06 -8.01
N ASP A 416 21.53 -31.87 -7.09
CA ASP A 416 21.34 -32.14 -5.65
C ASP A 416 21.17 -30.87 -4.84
N TRP A 417 21.60 -29.70 -5.35
CA TRP A 417 21.61 -28.45 -4.61
C TRP A 417 21.06 -27.27 -5.42
N ASP A 418 20.26 -26.46 -4.77
CA ASP A 418 19.85 -25.13 -5.20
C ASP A 418 20.30 -24.13 -4.12
N PHE A 419 21.35 -23.35 -4.36
CA PHE A 419 21.93 -22.42 -3.40
C PHE A 419 21.86 -21.00 -3.90
N VAL A 420 21.52 -20.05 -3.00
CA VAL A 420 21.56 -18.61 -3.28
C VAL A 420 22.15 -17.88 -2.10
N SER A 421 23.13 -17.02 -2.35
CA SER A 421 23.64 -16.03 -1.41
C SER A 421 23.34 -14.64 -1.92
N GLY A 422 22.94 -13.72 -1.04
CA GLY A 422 22.62 -12.35 -1.39
C GLY A 422 23.26 -11.34 -0.44
N LEU A 423 23.54 -10.15 -0.96
CA LEU A 423 23.99 -8.98 -0.23
C LEU A 423 23.14 -7.78 -0.64
N SER A 424 22.66 -7.02 0.33
CA SER A 424 21.99 -5.73 0.09
C SER A 424 22.57 -4.68 1.02
N LEU A 425 22.92 -3.53 0.45
CA LEU A 425 23.39 -2.36 1.19
C LEU A 425 22.61 -1.16 0.71
N GLN A 426 22.03 -0.40 1.64
CA GLN A 426 21.28 0.81 1.34
C GLN A 426 21.63 1.93 2.32
N GLN A 427 21.85 3.13 1.80
CA GLN A 427 21.97 4.35 2.58
C GLN A 427 20.82 5.30 2.21
N PHE A 428 20.21 5.85 3.22
CA PHE A 428 19.11 6.83 3.12
C PHE A 428 19.49 8.13 3.81
N SER A 429 19.04 9.26 3.27
CA SER A 429 19.00 10.57 3.92
C SER A 429 17.66 11.25 3.60
N GLY A 430 17.05 11.85 4.61
CA GLY A 430 15.77 12.55 4.49
C GLY A 430 15.74 13.83 5.30
N ASN A 431 15.01 14.84 4.83
CA ASN A 431 14.69 16.06 5.55
C ASN A 431 13.20 16.23 5.65
N HIS A 432 12.68 16.37 6.87
CA HIS A 432 11.28 16.60 7.17
C HIS A 432 11.08 18.07 7.56
N PHE A 433 10.15 18.76 6.94
CA PHE A 433 9.89 20.17 7.18
C PHE A 433 8.41 20.51 7.27
N GLY A 434 8.11 21.59 8.02
CA GLY A 434 6.76 22.13 8.13
C GLY A 434 6.70 23.64 7.96
N HIS A 435 5.71 24.08 7.18
CA HIS A 435 5.44 25.51 6.96
C HIS A 435 3.96 25.82 7.13
N LEU A 436 3.64 26.97 7.72
CA LEU A 436 2.36 27.63 7.46
C LEU A 436 2.50 28.42 6.17
N THR A 437 1.58 28.22 5.23
CA THR A 437 1.53 28.89 3.93
C THR A 437 0.37 29.86 3.83
N TYR A 438 -0.51 29.86 4.84
CA TYR A 438 -1.62 30.80 4.98
C TYR A 438 -2.00 30.95 6.46
N VAL A 439 -2.35 32.15 6.86
CA VAL A 439 -2.87 32.52 8.18
C VAL A 439 -4.04 33.50 7.96
N ALA A 440 -5.23 33.15 8.46
CA ALA A 440 -6.44 33.95 8.22
C ALA A 440 -6.44 35.29 8.97
N ASP A 441 -5.88 35.37 10.20
CA ASP A 441 -5.75 36.60 10.94
C ASP A 441 -4.67 37.49 10.30
N GLU A 442 -5.01 38.72 9.97
CA GLU A 442 -4.14 39.63 9.20
C GLU A 442 -2.95 40.11 10.01
N GLU A 443 -3.15 40.47 11.28
CA GLU A 443 -2.09 40.97 12.14
C GLU A 443 -1.06 39.87 12.42
N LEU A 444 -1.54 38.67 12.75
CA LEU A 444 -0.66 37.52 12.95
C LEU A 444 0.06 37.19 11.64
N SER A 445 -0.66 37.17 10.51
CA SER A 445 -0.06 36.93 9.20
C SER A 445 1.09 37.91 8.90
N ALA A 446 0.84 39.20 9.09
CA ALA A 446 1.86 40.22 8.89
C ALA A 446 3.08 40.06 9.83
N ALA A 447 2.84 39.58 11.04
CA ALA A 447 3.89 39.44 12.05
C ALA A 447 4.83 38.24 11.79
N ILE A 448 4.32 37.11 11.29
CA ILE A 448 5.08 35.84 11.22
C ILE A 448 5.43 35.37 9.80
N MET A 449 4.64 35.78 8.79
CA MET A 449 4.84 35.29 7.42
C MET A 449 5.99 36.01 6.72
N LYS A 450 7.18 35.43 6.73
CA LYS A 450 8.33 35.90 5.94
C LYS A 450 8.37 35.14 4.60
N ASP A 451 8.51 35.89 3.51
CA ASP A 451 8.52 35.30 2.16
C ASP A 451 7.31 34.38 1.88
N GLY A 452 6.13 34.75 2.41
CA GLY A 452 4.89 34.01 2.22
C GLY A 452 4.76 32.69 2.99
N LYS A 453 5.65 32.44 3.98
CA LYS A 453 5.63 31.21 4.79
C LYS A 453 6.19 31.43 6.19
N TYR A 454 5.78 30.58 7.13
CA TYR A 454 6.37 30.48 8.46
C TYR A 454 6.81 29.04 8.71
N LYS A 455 8.13 28.81 8.88
CA LYS A 455 8.70 27.48 9.17
C LYS A 455 8.52 27.19 10.66
N TYR A 456 7.86 26.07 11.00
CA TYR A 456 7.59 25.72 12.39
C TYR A 456 8.29 24.43 12.85
N TYR A 457 8.83 23.61 11.94
CA TYR A 457 9.74 22.51 12.29
C TYR A 457 10.66 22.13 11.12
N ASP A 458 11.77 21.47 11.49
CA ASP A 458 12.76 20.93 10.55
C ASP A 458 13.57 19.83 11.24
N SER A 459 13.74 18.71 10.58
CA SER A 459 14.54 17.59 11.09
C SER A 459 15.16 16.78 9.98
N ASP A 460 16.37 16.30 10.20
CA ASP A 460 17.09 15.43 9.27
C ASP A 460 17.10 13.99 9.80
N ALA A 461 17.13 13.05 8.88
CA ALA A 461 17.24 11.64 9.17
C ALA A 461 18.25 10.94 8.27
N LYS A 462 18.94 9.93 8.81
CA LYS A 462 19.84 9.03 8.09
C LYS A 462 19.59 7.60 8.52
N LYS A 463 19.51 6.69 7.56
CA LYS A 463 19.41 5.26 7.84
C LYS A 463 20.37 4.48 6.96
N PHE A 464 21.11 3.58 7.58
CA PHE A 464 21.87 2.55 6.91
C PHE A 464 21.19 1.21 7.14
N ASP A 465 21.00 0.44 6.09
CA ASP A 465 20.47 -0.92 6.12
C ASP A 465 21.38 -1.83 5.30
N GLY A 466 21.97 -2.81 5.96
CA GLY A 466 22.82 -3.79 5.32
C GLY A 466 22.43 -5.20 5.72
N ASN A 467 22.23 -6.09 4.75
CA ASN A 467 21.99 -7.50 5.03
C ASN A 467 22.78 -8.41 4.10
N ILE A 468 23.11 -9.59 4.62
CA ILE A 468 23.67 -10.71 3.88
C ILE A 468 22.87 -11.95 4.25
N PHE A 469 22.59 -12.78 3.26
CA PHE A 469 21.90 -14.06 3.50
C PHE A 469 22.49 -15.18 2.65
N ALA A 470 22.27 -16.40 3.12
CA ALA A 470 22.53 -17.63 2.39
C ALA A 470 21.36 -18.58 2.58
N LYS A 471 20.84 -19.13 1.50
CA LYS A 471 19.76 -20.11 1.49
C LYS A 471 20.08 -21.26 0.56
N ALA A 472 19.71 -22.45 0.97
CA ALA A 472 19.96 -23.67 0.22
C ALA A 472 18.76 -24.62 0.28
N ILE A 473 18.48 -25.27 -0.83
CA ILE A 473 17.62 -26.45 -0.91
C ILE A 473 18.54 -27.61 -1.25
N TYR A 474 18.46 -28.68 -0.47
CA TYR A 474 19.12 -29.96 -0.73
C TYR A 474 18.06 -30.96 -1.18
N HIS A 475 18.21 -31.47 -2.39
CA HIS A 475 17.34 -32.50 -2.97
C HIS A 475 17.79 -33.88 -2.49
N ILE A 476 17.16 -34.43 -1.44
CA ILE A 476 17.49 -35.77 -0.90
C ILE A 476 17.25 -36.82 -2.00
N ASN A 477 16.16 -36.63 -2.73
CA ASN A 477 15.77 -37.43 -3.89
C ASN A 477 14.71 -36.62 -4.69
N PRO A 478 14.19 -37.14 -5.83
CA PRO A 478 13.20 -36.39 -6.64
C PRO A 478 11.89 -36.01 -5.93
N MET A 479 11.62 -36.48 -4.73
CA MET A 479 10.37 -36.26 -3.99
C MET A 479 10.58 -35.44 -2.70
N PHE A 480 11.78 -35.36 -2.17
CA PHE A 480 12.02 -34.79 -0.83
C PHE A 480 13.15 -33.77 -0.83
N ASP A 481 12.85 -32.58 -0.31
CA ASP A 481 13.79 -31.49 -0.16
C ASP A 481 13.93 -31.04 1.30
N VAL A 482 15.13 -30.61 1.66
CA VAL A 482 15.41 -29.88 2.91
C VAL A 482 15.85 -28.48 2.58
N PHE A 483 15.26 -27.51 3.25
CA PHE A 483 15.55 -26.09 3.12
C PHE A 483 16.22 -25.55 4.37
N ALA A 484 17.26 -24.73 4.19
CA ALA A 484 17.89 -23.93 5.23
C ALA A 484 18.20 -22.52 4.72
N ASP A 485 17.99 -21.52 5.56
CA ASP A 485 18.19 -20.10 5.22
C ASP A 485 18.65 -19.36 6.49
N ILE A 486 19.63 -18.49 6.33
CA ILE A 486 20.10 -17.62 7.39
C ILE A 486 20.38 -16.23 6.84
N GLN A 487 19.89 -15.21 7.53
CA GLN A 487 20.15 -13.81 7.23
C GLN A 487 20.76 -13.11 8.43
N TYR A 488 21.79 -12.31 8.19
CA TYR A 488 22.25 -11.29 9.13
C TYR A 488 21.90 -9.92 8.58
N ARG A 489 21.32 -9.05 9.44
CA ARG A 489 20.93 -7.68 9.07
C ARG A 489 21.42 -6.70 10.13
N HIS A 490 22.05 -5.62 9.68
CA HIS A 490 22.49 -4.49 10.49
C HIS A 490 21.73 -3.23 10.07
N VAL A 491 21.13 -2.54 11.04
CA VAL A 491 20.40 -1.29 10.81
C VAL A 491 20.96 -0.21 11.72
N GLY A 492 21.33 0.93 11.17
CA GLY A 492 21.66 2.15 11.91
C GLY A 492 20.69 3.27 11.55
N TYR A 493 20.04 3.88 12.53
CA TYR A 493 19.08 4.96 12.33
C TYR A 493 19.39 6.16 13.21
N LYS A 494 19.45 7.34 12.58
CA LYS A 494 19.64 8.62 13.26
C LYS A 494 18.63 9.64 12.78
N THR A 495 18.05 10.42 13.69
CA THR A 495 17.30 11.63 13.36
C THR A 495 17.58 12.71 14.39
N ASP A 496 17.77 13.93 13.91
CA ASP A 496 18.05 15.11 14.71
C ASP A 496 17.28 16.33 14.19
N GLY A 497 17.26 17.42 14.98
CA GLY A 497 16.50 18.61 14.70
C GLY A 497 15.26 18.74 15.58
N VAL A 498 14.16 19.29 15.04
CA VAL A 498 12.92 19.52 15.78
C VAL A 498 11.71 18.96 15.05
N ASN A 499 10.75 18.42 15.80
CA ASN A 499 9.49 17.88 15.30
C ASN A 499 8.35 18.91 15.44
N ASP A 500 7.20 18.61 14.85
CA ASP A 500 5.99 19.45 14.84
C ASP A 500 5.17 19.40 16.14
N LYS A 501 5.65 18.76 17.18
CA LYS A 501 5.03 18.75 18.51
C LYS A 501 5.59 19.88 19.38
N PHE A 502 4.70 20.56 20.08
CA PHE A 502 5.04 21.70 20.91
C PHE A 502 4.64 21.48 22.37
N TYR A 503 5.57 21.69 23.25
CA TYR A 503 5.38 21.61 24.69
C TYR A 503 5.47 23.00 25.32
N LYS A 504 4.63 23.28 26.32
CA LYS A 504 4.66 24.52 27.06
C LYS A 504 5.94 24.62 27.91
N LYS A 505 6.72 25.68 27.68
CA LYS A 505 7.95 26.00 28.44
C LYS A 505 7.85 27.42 28.97
N GLY A 506 7.45 27.58 30.23
CA GLY A 506 7.13 28.90 30.79
C GLY A 506 5.92 29.53 30.13
N THR A 507 6.08 30.68 29.49
CA THR A 507 5.06 31.44 28.76
C THR A 507 5.04 31.07 27.26
N GLU A 508 6.06 30.38 26.77
CA GLU A 508 6.26 30.05 25.36
C GLU A 508 6.05 28.57 25.10
N TYR A 509 6.10 28.20 23.83
CA TYR A 509 6.05 26.83 23.37
C TYR A 509 7.35 26.47 22.66
N ALA A 510 7.93 25.29 22.98
CA ALA A 510 9.13 24.74 22.34
C ALA A 510 8.80 23.47 21.62
N ASN A 511 9.43 23.26 20.47
CA ASN A 511 9.33 22.01 19.71
C ASN A 511 9.86 20.80 20.51
N GLN A 512 9.35 19.63 20.18
CA GLN A 512 10.00 18.39 20.51
C GLN A 512 11.36 18.32 19.81
N VAL A 513 12.44 18.22 20.58
CA VAL A 513 13.78 18.01 20.05
C VAL A 513 13.97 16.53 19.73
N LEU A 514 14.43 16.24 18.54
CA LEU A 514 14.82 14.89 18.12
C LEU A 514 16.33 14.72 18.31
N ASN A 515 16.72 13.62 18.95
CA ASN A 515 18.11 13.20 19.12
C ASN A 515 18.10 11.68 19.27
N ILE A 516 17.79 10.98 18.17
CA ILE A 516 17.63 9.54 18.12
C ILE A 516 18.85 8.97 17.39
N ASP A 517 19.56 8.03 18.02
CA ASP A 517 20.67 7.27 17.44
C ASP A 517 20.51 5.81 17.88
N GLN A 518 20.06 4.96 16.96
CA GLN A 518 19.73 3.56 17.23
C GLN A 518 20.49 2.62 16.30
N LYS A 519 20.91 1.48 16.83
CA LYS A 519 21.58 0.43 16.06
C LYS A 519 20.99 -0.94 16.42
N TYR A 520 20.73 -1.72 15.41
CA TYR A 520 20.17 -3.06 15.54
C TYR A 520 21.00 -4.08 14.77
N ASN A 521 21.12 -5.28 15.34
CA ASN A 521 21.75 -6.42 14.68
C ASN A 521 20.83 -7.62 14.84
N PHE A 522 20.43 -8.21 13.73
CA PHE A 522 19.47 -9.30 13.69
C PHE A 522 20.05 -10.52 12.99
N VAL A 523 19.72 -11.69 13.53
CA VAL A 523 20.00 -12.99 12.90
C VAL A 523 18.65 -13.69 12.70
N ASN A 524 18.33 -14.03 11.47
CA ASN A 524 17.03 -14.56 11.05
C ASN A 524 17.21 -15.95 10.41
N PRO A 525 17.31 -17.04 11.21
CA PRO A 525 17.39 -18.41 10.69
C PRO A 525 16.01 -18.91 10.26
N LYS A 526 15.98 -19.78 9.24
CA LYS A 526 14.78 -20.46 8.75
C LYS A 526 15.15 -21.87 8.31
N ALA A 527 14.23 -22.80 8.48
CA ALA A 527 14.40 -24.17 8.04
C ALA A 527 13.05 -24.76 7.62
N GLY A 528 13.10 -25.74 6.77
CA GLY A 528 11.90 -26.44 6.31
C GLY A 528 12.20 -27.70 5.58
N PHE A 529 11.14 -28.44 5.35
CA PHE A 529 11.12 -29.70 4.63
C PHE A 529 9.96 -29.69 3.67
N SER A 530 10.16 -30.17 2.45
CA SER A 530 9.09 -30.32 1.46
C SER A 530 9.09 -31.70 0.83
N PHE A 531 7.89 -32.14 0.50
CA PHE A 531 7.58 -33.33 -0.28
C PHE A 531 6.84 -32.88 -1.53
N HIS A 532 7.21 -33.42 -2.68
CA HIS A 532 6.48 -33.21 -3.92
C HIS A 532 6.55 -34.44 -4.84
N ASP A 533 5.45 -34.72 -5.46
CA ASP A 533 5.35 -35.67 -6.57
C ASP A 533 4.68 -35.01 -7.78
N ASN A 534 4.06 -35.77 -8.68
CA ASN A 534 3.41 -35.20 -9.86
C ASN A 534 2.22 -34.29 -9.54
N CYS A 535 1.46 -34.61 -8.49
CA CYS A 535 0.20 -33.94 -8.15
C CYS A 535 0.20 -33.33 -6.76
N HIS A 536 0.98 -33.89 -5.83
CA HIS A 536 0.97 -33.52 -4.43
C HIS A 536 2.20 -32.69 -4.05
N ASN A 537 2.01 -31.62 -3.29
CA ASN A 537 3.09 -30.93 -2.60
C ASN A 537 2.70 -30.74 -1.15
N ALA A 538 3.63 -31.02 -0.25
CA ALA A 538 3.46 -30.78 1.18
C ALA A 538 4.74 -30.17 1.73
N TYR A 539 4.61 -29.30 2.74
CA TYR A 539 5.77 -28.72 3.39
C TYR A 539 5.50 -28.41 4.86
N ALA A 540 6.58 -28.34 5.62
CA ALA A 540 6.60 -27.76 6.96
C ALA A 540 7.80 -26.85 7.10
N SER A 541 7.61 -25.70 7.75
CA SER A 541 8.70 -24.74 7.98
C SER A 541 8.61 -24.02 9.30
N VAL A 542 9.76 -23.55 9.76
CA VAL A 542 9.92 -22.63 10.89
C VAL A 542 10.83 -21.49 10.46
N ALA A 543 10.45 -20.26 10.80
CA ALA A 543 11.21 -19.06 10.47
C ALA A 543 11.23 -18.09 11.65
N LEU A 544 12.38 -17.49 11.92
CA LEU A 544 12.56 -16.41 12.87
C LEU A 544 12.84 -15.11 12.10
N SER A 545 12.21 -14.02 12.50
CA SER A 545 12.42 -12.68 11.92
C SER A 545 12.42 -11.63 13.01
N HIS A 546 13.19 -10.56 12.79
CA HIS A 546 13.28 -9.40 13.68
C HIS A 546 13.08 -8.12 12.87
N ARG A 547 12.59 -7.08 13.56
CA ARG A 547 12.34 -5.79 12.95
C ARG A 547 12.57 -4.66 13.96
N GLU A 548 13.21 -3.59 13.49
CA GLU A 548 13.40 -2.34 14.22
C GLU A 548 12.13 -1.49 14.26
N PRO A 549 12.00 -0.56 15.24
CA PRO A 549 10.93 0.45 15.27
C PRO A 549 10.97 1.38 14.06
N GLU A 550 9.81 1.89 13.66
CA GLU A 550 9.63 2.95 12.67
C GLU A 550 9.92 4.33 13.28
N ARG A 551 10.15 5.37 12.45
CA ARG A 551 10.30 6.75 12.92
C ARG A 551 9.16 7.17 13.85
N ASN A 552 7.92 6.89 13.46
CA ASN A 552 6.73 7.30 14.22
C ASN A 552 6.66 6.66 15.61
N ASN A 553 7.23 5.48 15.80
CA ASN A 553 7.30 4.86 17.12
C ASN A 553 8.12 5.68 18.12
N PHE A 554 9.11 6.44 17.65
CA PHE A 554 9.91 7.33 18.50
C PHE A 554 9.30 8.73 18.62
N THR A 555 8.80 9.29 17.51
CA THR A 555 8.33 10.68 17.47
C THR A 555 6.92 10.86 17.98
N ASP A 556 6.07 9.84 17.87
CA ASP A 556 4.65 9.84 18.24
C ASP A 556 4.31 8.89 19.40
N ASN A 557 5.30 8.51 20.19
CA ASN A 557 5.16 7.51 21.25
C ASN A 557 4.20 7.94 22.41
N GLY A 558 3.99 9.23 22.58
CA GLY A 558 3.11 9.75 23.64
C GLY A 558 3.59 9.36 25.05
N SER A 559 2.69 8.74 25.82
CA SER A 559 2.96 8.27 27.20
C SER A 559 3.41 6.81 27.25
N TYR A 560 3.54 6.14 26.12
CA TYR A 560 3.97 4.73 26.07
C TYR A 560 5.48 4.59 26.35
N PRO A 561 5.94 3.39 26.76
CA PRO A 561 7.37 3.11 26.94
C PRO A 561 8.18 3.32 25.67
N ALA A 562 9.48 3.52 25.79
CA ALA A 562 10.39 3.63 24.65
C ALA A 562 10.26 2.41 23.70
N PRO A 563 10.19 2.61 22.39
CA PRO A 563 9.98 1.53 21.45
C PRO A 563 11.17 0.58 21.40
N VAL A 564 10.89 -0.71 21.33
CA VAL A 564 11.89 -1.78 21.21
C VAL A 564 11.64 -2.61 19.96
N ALA A 565 12.67 -3.29 19.47
CA ALA A 565 12.56 -4.18 18.32
C ALA A 565 11.58 -5.33 18.57
N GLU A 566 10.81 -5.69 17.56
CA GLU A 566 9.91 -6.84 17.58
C GLU A 566 10.58 -8.10 17.02
N SER A 567 10.13 -9.27 17.49
CA SER A 567 10.50 -10.55 16.92
C SER A 567 9.29 -11.42 16.64
N LEU A 568 9.40 -12.28 15.62
CA LEU A 568 8.37 -13.18 15.15
C LEU A 568 8.96 -14.56 14.93
N THR A 569 8.33 -15.60 15.51
CA THR A 569 8.54 -16.99 15.12
C THR A 569 7.30 -17.47 14.36
N ASP A 570 7.50 -17.91 13.13
CA ASP A 570 6.46 -18.35 12.20
C ASP A 570 6.60 -19.86 11.94
N TYR A 571 5.54 -20.61 12.17
CA TYR A 571 5.42 -22.03 11.87
C TYR A 571 4.38 -22.21 10.80
N GLU A 572 4.72 -22.91 9.72
CA GLU A 572 3.80 -23.20 8.63
C GLU A 572 3.75 -24.68 8.27
N LEU A 573 2.56 -25.13 7.91
CA LEU A 573 2.32 -26.46 7.35
C LEU A 573 1.42 -26.33 6.14
N GLY A 574 1.92 -26.67 4.97
CA GLY A 574 1.19 -26.53 3.71
C GLY A 574 0.99 -27.87 3.00
N TYR A 575 -0.12 -27.96 2.27
CA TYR A 575 -0.42 -29.05 1.35
C TYR A 575 -1.11 -28.50 0.11
N SER A 576 -0.73 -28.97 -1.06
CA SER A 576 -1.46 -28.69 -2.30
C SER A 576 -1.55 -29.93 -3.19
N TYR A 577 -2.68 -30.02 -3.87
CA TYR A 577 -2.97 -30.98 -4.90
C TYR A 577 -3.28 -30.23 -6.21
N ILE A 578 -2.60 -30.59 -7.29
CA ILE A 578 -2.69 -29.90 -8.58
C ILE A 578 -2.77 -30.93 -9.69
N GLU A 579 -3.90 -30.95 -10.39
CA GLU A 579 -4.10 -31.70 -11.64
C GLU A 579 -4.70 -30.79 -12.73
N PRO A 580 -4.61 -31.19 -14.02
CA PRO A 580 -5.31 -30.45 -15.07
C PRO A 580 -6.80 -30.30 -14.77
N GLY A 581 -7.30 -29.07 -14.68
CA GLY A 581 -8.69 -28.76 -14.40
C GLY A 581 -9.11 -28.76 -12.93
N MET A 582 -8.21 -29.11 -11.98
CA MET A 582 -8.51 -29.02 -10.56
C MET A 582 -7.27 -28.70 -9.72
N HIS A 583 -7.41 -27.79 -8.78
CA HIS A 583 -6.40 -27.57 -7.74
C HIS A 583 -7.04 -27.38 -6.37
N PHE A 584 -6.32 -27.81 -5.35
CA PHE A 584 -6.66 -27.58 -3.94
C PHE A 584 -5.39 -27.19 -3.20
N GLY A 585 -5.49 -26.23 -2.29
CA GLY A 585 -4.40 -25.80 -1.41
C GLY A 585 -4.91 -25.59 0.01
N LEU A 586 -4.09 -25.99 0.99
CA LEU A 586 -4.30 -25.75 2.41
C LEU A 586 -2.99 -25.29 3.03
N ASN A 587 -3.02 -24.19 3.77
CA ASN A 587 -1.92 -23.74 4.58
C ASN A 587 -2.38 -23.47 6.00
N LEU A 588 -1.70 -24.04 6.99
CA LEU A 588 -1.88 -23.75 8.42
C LEU A 588 -0.69 -22.93 8.89
N PHE A 589 -0.94 -21.89 9.68
CA PHE A 589 0.13 -21.03 10.20
C PHE A 589 -0.08 -20.70 11.68
N TYR A 590 1.04 -20.53 12.39
CA TYR A 590 1.11 -19.96 13.73
C TYR A 590 2.27 -18.97 13.81
N MET A 591 1.95 -17.69 13.97
CA MET A 591 2.87 -16.56 14.04
C MET A 591 2.90 -16.05 15.48
N GLY A 592 3.92 -16.41 16.25
CA GLY A 592 4.12 -15.99 17.65
C GLY A 592 5.02 -14.76 17.73
N TYR A 593 4.52 -13.66 18.28
CA TYR A 593 5.24 -12.38 18.37
C TYR A 593 5.71 -12.08 19.79
N LYS A 594 6.89 -11.46 19.87
CA LYS A 594 7.41 -10.78 21.07
C LYS A 594 7.60 -9.29 20.77
N ASN A 595 7.16 -8.45 21.69
CA ASN A 595 7.23 -6.99 21.57
C ASN A 595 6.57 -6.47 20.27
N GLN A 596 5.49 -7.09 19.81
CA GLN A 596 4.81 -6.66 18.59
C GLN A 596 4.30 -5.23 18.73
N PHE A 597 4.53 -4.38 17.73
CA PHE A 597 3.82 -3.12 17.62
C PHE A 597 2.38 -3.37 17.20
N VAL A 598 1.44 -3.02 18.07
CA VAL A 598 0.01 -3.11 17.80
C VAL A 598 -0.61 -1.72 17.73
N GLN A 599 -1.64 -1.57 16.93
CA GLN A 599 -2.36 -0.33 16.81
C GLN A 599 -3.14 -0.06 18.10
N THR A 600 -3.01 1.16 18.63
CA THR A 600 -3.73 1.60 19.83
C THR A 600 -5.20 1.98 19.56
N GLY A 601 -5.60 2.06 18.28
CA GLY A 601 -6.85 2.64 17.84
C GLY A 601 -6.75 4.14 17.54
N ALA A 602 -5.82 4.85 18.19
CA ALA A 602 -5.59 6.26 17.95
C ALA A 602 -4.81 6.53 16.65
N LYS A 603 -4.90 7.76 16.16
CA LYS A 603 -4.18 8.26 14.99
C LYS A 603 -3.29 9.44 15.32
N SER A 604 -2.23 9.61 14.54
CA SER A 604 -1.45 10.84 14.49
C SER A 604 -2.26 11.99 13.87
N ASP A 605 -1.74 13.22 13.95
CA ASP A 605 -2.34 14.41 13.33
C ASP A 605 -2.52 14.31 11.79
N ILE A 606 -1.96 13.28 11.16
CA ILE A 606 -2.02 13.02 9.70
C ILE A 606 -2.69 11.70 9.37
N GLY A 607 -3.43 11.15 10.32
CA GLY A 607 -4.21 9.94 10.10
C GLY A 607 -3.45 8.62 10.17
N GLU A 608 -2.14 8.62 10.45
CA GLU A 608 -1.36 7.40 10.62
C GLU A 608 -1.70 6.71 11.93
N PRO A 609 -1.85 5.38 11.93
CA PRO A 609 -2.15 4.62 13.14
C PRO A 609 -1.02 4.72 14.17
N LEU A 610 -1.34 5.12 15.38
CA LEU A 610 -0.38 5.07 16.49
C LEU A 610 -0.25 3.63 16.99
N THR A 611 0.99 3.22 17.26
CA THR A 611 1.30 1.86 17.70
C THR A 611 2.14 1.87 18.97
N THR A 612 2.02 0.81 19.77
CA THR A 612 2.87 0.55 20.93
C THR A 612 3.29 -0.91 20.97
N ASN A 613 4.44 -1.19 21.62
CA ASN A 613 4.86 -2.56 21.83
C ASN A 613 3.96 -3.27 22.86
N ILE A 614 3.60 -4.52 22.57
CA ILE A 614 3.00 -5.45 23.51
C ILE A 614 3.88 -6.70 23.68
N LYS A 615 3.93 -7.24 24.88
CA LYS A 615 4.87 -8.31 25.22
C LYS A 615 4.66 -9.58 24.40
N ASP A 616 3.44 -10.10 24.37
CA ASP A 616 3.10 -11.39 23.77
C ASP A 616 1.80 -11.32 22.98
N SER A 617 1.86 -11.74 21.74
CA SER A 617 0.69 -11.89 20.87
C SER A 617 0.89 -13.03 19.87
N TYR A 618 -0.18 -13.45 19.23
CA TYR A 618 -0.09 -14.41 18.15
C TYR A 618 -1.19 -14.21 17.10
N ARG A 619 -0.88 -14.69 15.92
CA ARG A 619 -1.82 -14.90 14.81
C ARG A 619 -1.74 -16.36 14.41
N MET A 620 -2.88 -17.02 14.35
CA MET A 620 -2.94 -18.40 13.87
C MET A 620 -4.13 -18.59 12.96
N GLY A 621 -4.00 -19.44 11.98
CA GLY A 621 -5.09 -19.62 11.04
C GLY A 621 -4.86 -20.67 10.00
N MET A 622 -5.83 -20.73 9.09
CA MET A 622 -5.92 -21.63 7.97
C MET A 622 -6.26 -20.83 6.71
N GLU A 623 -5.52 -21.08 5.64
CA GLU A 623 -5.79 -20.56 4.30
C GLU A 623 -6.09 -21.71 3.36
N MET A 624 -7.19 -21.62 2.62
CA MET A 624 -7.60 -22.64 1.66
C MET A 624 -7.78 -22.00 0.28
N THR A 625 -7.41 -22.75 -0.75
CA THR A 625 -7.68 -22.42 -2.16
C THR A 625 -8.26 -23.62 -2.85
N ILE A 626 -9.24 -23.42 -3.71
CA ILE A 626 -9.81 -24.46 -4.56
C ILE A 626 -10.12 -23.88 -5.92
N GLY A 627 -9.83 -24.63 -6.98
CA GLY A 627 -10.23 -24.30 -8.33
C GLY A 627 -10.65 -25.55 -9.09
N CYS A 628 -11.65 -25.40 -9.93
CA CYS A 628 -12.18 -26.50 -10.74
C CYS A 628 -12.71 -25.97 -12.08
N ASP A 629 -12.27 -26.62 -13.17
CA ASP A 629 -12.83 -26.43 -14.51
C ASP A 629 -14.08 -27.31 -14.64
N LEU A 630 -15.26 -26.70 -14.54
CA LEU A 630 -16.54 -27.42 -14.69
C LEU A 630 -16.77 -27.85 -16.15
N THR A 631 -16.35 -27.01 -17.06
CA THR A 631 -16.36 -27.25 -18.50
C THR A 631 -15.17 -26.57 -19.16
N SER A 632 -14.95 -26.75 -20.45
CA SER A 632 -13.90 -26.01 -21.20
C SER A 632 -14.12 -24.48 -21.27
N TRP A 633 -15.26 -23.98 -20.86
CA TRP A 633 -15.63 -22.55 -20.92
C TRP A 633 -16.06 -21.98 -19.56
N LEU A 634 -16.16 -22.79 -18.50
CA LEU A 634 -16.58 -22.35 -17.17
C LEU A 634 -15.69 -22.96 -16.10
N SER A 635 -15.06 -22.12 -15.27
CA SER A 635 -14.33 -22.53 -14.07
C SER A 635 -14.81 -21.77 -12.84
N ILE A 636 -14.64 -22.38 -11.68
CA ILE A 636 -14.88 -21.78 -10.38
C ILE A 636 -13.57 -21.83 -9.58
N GLU A 637 -13.22 -20.71 -9.00
CA GLU A 637 -12.09 -20.59 -8.07
C GLU A 637 -12.59 -19.96 -6.77
N ALA A 638 -12.10 -20.43 -5.64
CA ALA A 638 -12.38 -19.82 -4.35
C ALA A 638 -11.16 -19.89 -3.45
N ASN A 639 -11.03 -18.89 -2.62
CA ASN A 639 -10.07 -18.91 -1.53
C ASN A 639 -10.68 -18.34 -0.26
N MET A 640 -10.18 -18.78 0.89
CA MET A 640 -10.53 -18.23 2.18
C MET A 640 -9.38 -18.29 3.15
N ALA A 641 -9.34 -17.32 4.07
CA ALA A 641 -8.48 -17.28 5.23
C ALA A 641 -9.33 -17.16 6.49
N MET A 642 -9.16 -18.12 7.39
CA MET A 642 -9.76 -18.10 8.73
C MET A 642 -8.67 -17.92 9.76
N SER A 643 -8.80 -16.96 10.67
CA SER A 643 -7.73 -16.66 11.63
C SER A 643 -8.26 -16.28 13.01
N SER A 644 -7.44 -16.59 14.03
CA SER A 644 -7.57 -16.11 15.39
C SER A 644 -6.34 -15.26 15.74
N ASN A 645 -6.56 -14.00 16.05
CA ASN A 645 -5.51 -13.02 16.26
C ASN A 645 -5.65 -12.45 17.68
N LYS A 646 -4.71 -12.75 18.58
CA LYS A 646 -4.84 -12.51 20.01
C LYS A 646 -3.65 -11.81 20.62
N ILE A 647 -3.93 -10.98 21.60
CA ILE A 647 -2.98 -10.46 22.57
C ILE A 647 -3.18 -11.23 23.87
N LYS A 648 -2.07 -11.70 24.46
CA LYS A 648 -2.08 -12.31 25.78
C LYS A 648 -1.84 -11.27 26.79
N ASP A 649 -2.34 -10.82 27.70
CA ASP A 649 -1.91 -9.82 28.68
C ASP A 649 -1.67 -8.43 28.07
N PHE A 650 -2.72 -7.61 28.04
CA PHE A 650 -2.70 -6.31 27.40
C PHE A 650 -3.15 -5.20 28.34
N ASP A 651 -2.29 -4.21 28.56
CA ASP A 651 -2.60 -2.96 29.26
C ASP A 651 -2.90 -1.85 28.25
N GLU A 652 -4.18 -1.49 28.14
CA GLU A 652 -4.63 -0.37 27.32
C GLU A 652 -4.55 0.93 28.11
N VAL A 653 -3.86 1.94 27.58
CA VAL A 653 -3.88 3.30 28.15
C VAL A 653 -4.98 4.10 27.48
N VAL A 654 -6.04 4.40 28.22
CA VAL A 654 -7.23 5.12 27.75
C VAL A 654 -7.21 6.55 28.28
N GLU A 655 -7.60 7.53 27.45
CA GLU A 655 -7.84 8.90 27.90
C GLU A 655 -8.99 8.93 28.91
N ASP A 656 -8.78 9.56 30.06
CA ASP A 656 -9.77 9.78 31.11
C ASP A 656 -9.93 11.28 31.29
N TRP A 657 -11.07 11.82 30.89
CA TRP A 657 -11.31 13.27 30.91
C TRP A 657 -11.44 13.83 32.33
N ASP A 658 -11.71 12.98 33.29
CA ASP A 658 -11.81 13.37 34.69
C ASP A 658 -10.44 13.36 35.38
N ASN A 659 -9.53 12.41 34.99
CA ASN A 659 -8.29 12.14 35.71
C ASN A 659 -7.02 12.10 34.83
N GLY A 660 -7.13 12.40 33.51
CA GLY A 660 -6.02 12.41 32.54
C GLY A 660 -5.88 11.13 31.77
N THR A 661 -5.45 10.02 32.38
CA THR A 661 -5.32 8.69 31.71
C THR A 661 -5.67 7.58 32.69
N ARG A 662 -6.19 6.47 32.18
CA ARG A 662 -6.49 5.24 32.92
C ARG A 662 -5.92 4.04 32.19
N THR A 663 -5.29 3.12 32.93
CA THR A 663 -4.85 1.84 32.38
C THR A 663 -5.91 0.78 32.62
N ILE A 664 -6.33 0.09 31.56
CA ILE A 664 -7.30 -1.02 31.61
C ILE A 664 -6.59 -2.29 31.20
N HIS A 665 -6.63 -3.29 32.07
CA HIS A 665 -6.01 -4.59 31.85
C HIS A 665 -6.97 -5.58 31.18
N TYR A 666 -6.48 -6.34 30.21
CA TYR A 666 -7.17 -7.43 29.51
C TYR A 666 -6.31 -8.69 29.51
N ASP A 667 -6.77 -9.78 30.13
CA ASP A 667 -6.07 -11.07 30.15
C ASP A 667 -5.94 -11.72 28.76
N ASN A 668 -6.91 -11.47 27.88
CA ASN A 668 -6.94 -12.03 26.53
C ASN A 668 -7.77 -11.13 25.60
N SER A 669 -7.09 -10.47 24.72
CA SER A 669 -7.72 -9.52 23.79
C SER A 669 -7.58 -9.93 22.33
N THR A 670 -8.23 -9.21 21.42
CA THR A 670 -8.17 -9.44 19.98
C THR A 670 -7.42 -8.32 19.31
N LEU A 671 -6.49 -8.66 18.43
CA LEU A 671 -5.76 -7.69 17.62
C LEU A 671 -6.72 -6.92 16.71
N ALA A 672 -6.67 -5.59 16.79
CA ALA A 672 -7.47 -4.70 15.94
C ALA A 672 -7.17 -4.94 14.45
N PHE A 673 -8.13 -4.60 13.58
CA PHE A 673 -8.04 -4.70 12.12
C PHE A 673 -7.67 -6.09 11.60
N SER A 674 -8.07 -7.12 12.32
CA SER A 674 -7.78 -8.51 12.00
C SER A 674 -9.08 -9.31 11.93
N PRO A 675 -9.82 -9.24 10.81
CA PRO A 675 -11.07 -10.02 10.64
C PRO A 675 -10.76 -11.51 10.74
N SER A 676 -11.67 -12.27 11.32
CA SER A 676 -11.52 -13.72 11.50
C SER A 676 -11.74 -14.53 10.22
N LEU A 677 -12.41 -13.95 9.23
CA LEU A 677 -12.67 -14.57 7.92
C LEU A 677 -12.52 -13.53 6.82
N ILE A 678 -11.77 -13.90 5.79
CA ILE A 678 -11.74 -13.23 4.48
C ILE A 678 -11.89 -14.33 3.44
N SER A 679 -12.84 -14.18 2.51
CA SER A 679 -13.01 -15.14 1.41
C SER A 679 -13.25 -14.43 0.08
N ASN A 680 -12.78 -15.05 -0.99
CA ASN A 680 -13.02 -14.63 -2.37
C ASN A 680 -13.55 -15.82 -3.16
N THR A 681 -14.50 -15.58 -4.04
CA THR A 681 -15.05 -16.60 -4.97
C THR A 681 -15.11 -15.97 -6.37
N PHE A 682 -14.60 -16.70 -7.34
CA PHE A 682 -14.55 -16.29 -8.74
C PHE A 682 -15.32 -17.31 -9.58
N ILE A 683 -16.22 -16.82 -10.43
CA ILE A 683 -16.84 -17.61 -11.50
C ILE A 683 -16.30 -17.06 -12.80
N ASN A 684 -15.48 -17.87 -13.48
CA ASN A 684 -14.79 -17.46 -14.71
C ASN A 684 -15.47 -18.12 -15.90
N PHE A 685 -15.94 -17.30 -16.81
CA PHE A 685 -16.47 -17.70 -18.10
C PHE A 685 -15.53 -17.28 -19.22
N HIS A 686 -15.20 -18.19 -20.13
CA HIS A 686 -14.43 -17.88 -21.33
C HIS A 686 -14.95 -18.61 -22.56
N TRP A 687 -15.19 -17.87 -23.62
CA TRP A 687 -15.65 -18.44 -24.88
C TRP A 687 -15.09 -17.63 -26.05
N LYS A 688 -14.21 -18.28 -26.84
CA LYS A 688 -13.47 -17.59 -27.91
C LYS A 688 -12.73 -16.36 -27.36
N GLY A 689 -12.98 -15.14 -27.86
CA GLY A 689 -12.38 -13.90 -27.37
C GLY A 689 -13.08 -13.28 -26.16
N LEU A 690 -14.25 -13.79 -25.75
CA LEU A 690 -15.01 -13.27 -24.61
C LEU A 690 -14.54 -13.90 -23.30
N GLN A 691 -14.31 -13.08 -22.29
CA GLN A 691 -14.05 -13.48 -20.90
C GLN A 691 -14.96 -12.68 -19.97
N ALA A 692 -15.55 -13.34 -19.01
CA ALA A 692 -16.34 -12.70 -17.95
C ALA A 692 -15.97 -13.33 -16.60
N VAL A 693 -15.77 -12.49 -15.59
CA VAL A 693 -15.45 -12.91 -14.22
C VAL A 693 -16.45 -12.28 -13.28
N LEU A 694 -17.16 -13.07 -12.52
CA LEU A 694 -17.92 -12.64 -11.36
C LEU A 694 -17.10 -12.93 -10.12
N HIS A 695 -16.80 -11.90 -9.31
CA HIS A 695 -16.01 -11.98 -8.10
C HIS A 695 -16.84 -11.54 -6.90
N SER A 696 -16.96 -12.39 -5.88
CA SER A 696 -17.52 -12.06 -4.57
C SER A 696 -16.42 -12.06 -3.52
N GLN A 697 -16.38 -11.03 -2.67
CA GLN A 697 -15.50 -10.95 -1.51
C GLN A 697 -16.35 -10.79 -0.24
N SER A 698 -16.08 -11.62 0.77
CA SER A 698 -16.70 -11.52 2.09
C SER A 698 -15.64 -11.28 3.15
N VAL A 699 -15.91 -10.34 4.06
CA VAL A 699 -15.03 -9.98 5.18
C VAL A 699 -15.87 -9.97 6.45
N SER A 700 -15.41 -10.68 7.48
CA SER A 700 -16.06 -10.68 8.79
C SER A 700 -15.85 -9.35 9.54
N ARG A 701 -16.53 -9.18 10.67
CA ARG A 701 -16.39 -8.03 11.57
C ARG A 701 -14.93 -7.68 11.84
N GLN A 702 -14.60 -6.38 11.85
CA GLN A 702 -13.28 -5.87 12.20
C GLN A 702 -13.38 -4.97 13.44
N TYR A 703 -12.69 -5.33 14.52
CA TYR A 703 -12.53 -4.45 15.68
C TYR A 703 -11.57 -3.30 15.35
N LEU A 704 -11.88 -2.09 15.77
CA LEU A 704 -11.07 -0.89 15.49
C LEU A 704 -10.03 -0.61 16.57
N ASP A 705 -10.22 -1.18 17.76
CA ASP A 705 -9.24 -1.21 18.85
C ASP A 705 -9.04 -2.63 19.39
N ASN A 706 -8.10 -2.78 20.33
CA ASN A 706 -7.77 -4.08 20.90
C ASN A 706 -8.67 -4.51 22.06
N SER A 707 -9.72 -3.78 22.40
CA SER A 707 -10.61 -4.11 23.50
C SER A 707 -11.67 -5.20 23.17
N LYS A 708 -11.79 -5.59 21.88
CA LYS A 708 -12.82 -6.51 21.39
C LYS A 708 -14.26 -6.02 21.64
N ASN A 709 -14.48 -4.72 21.69
CA ASN A 709 -15.81 -4.15 21.89
C ASN A 709 -16.55 -4.06 20.54
N GLU A 710 -17.75 -4.64 20.47
CA GLU A 710 -18.56 -4.67 19.22
C GLU A 710 -19.05 -3.28 18.79
N ALA A 711 -19.30 -2.37 19.74
CA ALA A 711 -19.70 -1.01 19.42
C ALA A 711 -18.58 -0.22 18.72
N ARG A 712 -17.31 -0.61 18.94
CA ARG A 712 -16.12 -0.03 18.31
C ARG A 712 -15.56 -0.95 17.22
N SER A 713 -16.43 -1.37 16.31
CA SER A 713 -16.08 -2.28 15.21
C SER A 713 -16.78 -1.91 13.91
N LEU A 714 -16.28 -2.41 12.82
CA LEU A 714 -16.95 -2.38 11.51
C LEU A 714 -17.74 -3.68 11.33
N PRO A 715 -19.00 -3.63 10.87
CA PRO A 715 -19.79 -4.83 10.59
C PRO A 715 -19.17 -5.65 9.46
N ALA A 716 -19.55 -6.92 9.39
CA ALA A 716 -19.19 -7.79 8.27
C ALA A 716 -19.84 -7.28 6.97
N TYR A 717 -19.17 -7.51 5.86
CA TYR A 717 -19.68 -7.16 4.55
C TYR A 717 -19.38 -8.24 3.50
N GLU A 718 -20.20 -8.24 2.47
CA GLU A 718 -19.98 -8.96 1.23
C GLU A 718 -20.16 -7.99 0.06
N VAL A 719 -19.30 -8.06 -0.93
CA VAL A 719 -19.32 -7.23 -2.13
C VAL A 719 -19.07 -8.07 -3.37
N MET A 720 -19.85 -7.79 -4.42
CA MET A 720 -19.75 -8.47 -5.70
C MET A 720 -19.26 -7.53 -6.79
N ASN A 721 -18.34 -7.99 -7.63
CA ASN A 721 -17.78 -7.27 -8.77
C ASN A 721 -17.91 -8.14 -10.01
N ALA A 722 -18.00 -7.52 -11.20
CA ALA A 722 -18.00 -8.23 -12.46
C ALA A 722 -17.06 -7.56 -13.46
N ASN A 723 -16.28 -8.35 -14.17
CA ASN A 723 -15.41 -7.90 -15.25
C ASN A 723 -15.74 -8.66 -16.52
N VAL A 724 -15.89 -7.96 -17.64
CA VAL A 724 -16.15 -8.54 -18.96
C VAL A 724 -15.13 -7.97 -19.92
N THR A 725 -14.42 -8.83 -20.66
CA THR A 725 -13.47 -8.41 -21.70
C THR A 725 -13.75 -9.18 -22.99
N TYR A 726 -13.58 -8.49 -24.12
CA TYR A 726 -13.69 -9.10 -25.45
C TYR A 726 -12.48 -8.72 -26.29
N THR A 727 -11.69 -9.73 -26.67
CA THR A 727 -10.46 -9.56 -27.44
C THR A 727 -10.66 -10.01 -28.87
N LEU A 728 -10.39 -9.11 -29.81
CA LEU A 728 -10.39 -9.30 -31.24
C LEU A 728 -8.94 -9.41 -31.72
N ASN A 729 -8.54 -10.61 -32.19
CA ASN A 729 -7.28 -10.80 -32.91
C ASN A 729 -7.52 -10.52 -34.40
N LEU A 730 -6.75 -9.61 -34.99
CA LEU A 730 -6.89 -9.18 -36.37
C LEU A 730 -5.94 -9.99 -37.26
N GLU A 731 -6.48 -10.95 -38.00
CA GLU A 731 -5.72 -11.78 -38.97
C GLU A 731 -5.09 -10.94 -40.09
N LYS A 732 -5.81 -9.92 -40.55
CA LYS A 732 -5.31 -8.94 -41.55
C LYS A 732 -4.94 -7.66 -40.79
N LYS A 733 -3.65 -7.34 -40.75
CA LYS A 733 -3.16 -6.11 -40.12
C LYS A 733 -3.74 -4.88 -40.79
N PHE A 734 -4.68 -4.23 -40.14
CA PHE A 734 -5.15 -2.91 -40.55
C PHE A 734 -4.31 -1.84 -39.85
N LEU A 735 -3.58 -1.04 -40.60
CA LEU A 735 -2.65 -0.01 -40.05
C LEU A 735 -1.63 -0.56 -39.04
N GLY A 736 -1.21 -1.84 -39.15
CA GLY A 736 -0.32 -2.49 -38.18
C GLY A 736 -0.98 -3.04 -36.93
N LEU A 737 -2.28 -2.81 -36.72
CA LEU A 737 -3.05 -3.25 -35.58
C LEU A 737 -3.20 -4.76 -35.57
N LYS A 738 -2.79 -5.42 -34.47
CA LYS A 738 -2.80 -6.86 -34.27
C LYS A 738 -3.97 -7.31 -33.40
N GLU A 739 -4.27 -6.52 -32.36
CA GLU A 739 -5.26 -6.89 -31.34
C GLU A 739 -6.02 -5.65 -30.86
N VAL A 740 -7.33 -5.80 -30.63
CA VAL A 740 -8.19 -4.84 -29.95
C VAL A 740 -8.91 -5.55 -28.81
N THR A 741 -8.79 -5.04 -27.59
CA THR A 741 -9.54 -5.54 -26.46
C THR A 741 -10.48 -4.47 -25.92
N PHE A 742 -11.75 -4.80 -25.78
CA PHE A 742 -12.77 -4.00 -25.09
C PHE A 742 -12.98 -4.59 -23.69
N GLY A 743 -13.16 -3.73 -22.69
CA GLY A 743 -13.43 -4.14 -21.32
C GLY A 743 -14.56 -3.34 -20.70
N ALA A 744 -15.31 -3.99 -19.80
CA ALA A 744 -16.28 -3.37 -18.91
C ALA A 744 -16.07 -3.92 -17.50
N HIS A 745 -15.91 -3.03 -16.53
CA HIS A 745 -15.62 -3.33 -15.15
C HIS A 745 -16.72 -2.76 -14.26
N PHE A 746 -17.37 -3.59 -13.49
CA PHE A 746 -18.45 -3.25 -12.56
C PHE A 746 -18.02 -3.59 -11.15
N ASN A 747 -17.99 -2.62 -10.25
CA ASN A 747 -17.69 -2.85 -8.86
C ASN A 747 -18.92 -2.62 -8.01
N ASN A 748 -19.03 -3.40 -6.92
CA ASN A 748 -20.12 -3.33 -5.98
C ASN A 748 -21.49 -3.34 -6.68
N ILE A 749 -21.73 -4.39 -7.48
CA ILE A 749 -22.96 -4.50 -8.31
C ILE A 749 -24.25 -4.52 -7.48
N MET A 750 -24.17 -4.89 -6.19
CA MET A 750 -25.28 -4.87 -5.25
C MET A 750 -25.49 -3.49 -4.60
N ASN A 751 -24.70 -2.49 -4.96
CA ASN A 751 -24.73 -1.12 -4.43
C ASN A 751 -24.74 -1.05 -2.89
N LYS A 752 -23.95 -1.90 -2.21
CA LYS A 752 -23.86 -1.96 -0.76
C LYS A 752 -23.11 -0.75 -0.19
N HIS A 753 -23.65 -0.15 0.87
CA HIS A 753 -22.99 0.90 1.64
C HIS A 753 -22.22 0.25 2.79
N TYR A 754 -20.88 0.31 2.75
CA TYR A 754 -20.01 -0.32 3.74
C TYR A 754 -18.68 0.42 3.90
N ALA A 755 -18.06 0.23 5.06
CA ALA A 755 -16.70 0.73 5.30
C ALA A 755 -15.69 -0.43 5.25
N GLN A 756 -14.61 -0.24 4.50
CA GLN A 756 -13.52 -1.21 4.36
C GLN A 756 -12.54 -1.15 5.52
N SER A 757 -12.39 0.03 6.12
CA SER A 757 -11.52 0.31 7.25
C SER A 757 -12.10 1.47 8.06
N GLY A 758 -11.42 1.88 9.12
CA GLY A 758 -11.82 2.99 9.95
C GLY A 758 -10.80 3.26 11.05
N TRP A 759 -11.13 4.14 11.96
CA TRP A 759 -10.43 4.38 13.22
C TRP A 759 -11.43 4.69 14.31
N VAL A 760 -11.01 4.57 15.56
CA VAL A 760 -11.83 4.91 16.70
C VAL A 760 -11.02 5.75 17.69
N TYR A 761 -11.62 6.83 18.15
CA TYR A 761 -11.21 7.53 19.37
C TYR A 761 -12.17 7.12 20.49
N SER A 762 -11.65 6.79 21.68
CA SER A 762 -12.49 6.52 22.84
C SER A 762 -11.91 7.17 24.10
N ALA A 763 -12.78 7.55 25.04
CA ALA A 763 -12.40 8.14 26.30
C ALA A 763 -13.36 7.68 27.42
N ILE A 764 -12.87 7.74 28.65
CA ILE A 764 -13.65 7.54 29.87
C ILE A 764 -13.96 8.91 30.48
N SER A 765 -15.17 9.10 30.97
CA SER A 765 -15.58 10.26 31.79
C SER A 765 -16.76 9.83 32.66
N GLU A 766 -16.48 9.37 33.85
CA GLU A 766 -17.51 8.89 34.78
C GLU A 766 -18.46 10.01 35.16
N THR A 767 -17.96 11.26 35.26
CA THR A 767 -18.80 12.46 35.51
C THR A 767 -19.83 12.69 34.42
N ASN A 768 -19.57 12.23 33.18
CA ASN A 768 -20.49 12.31 32.04
C ASN A 768 -21.18 10.96 31.74
N GLY A 769 -21.06 9.96 32.64
CA GLY A 769 -21.71 8.64 32.49
C GLY A 769 -20.99 7.70 31.54
N HIS A 770 -19.76 8.02 31.12
CA HIS A 770 -18.93 7.20 30.27
C HIS A 770 -17.95 6.35 31.09
N THR A 771 -18.39 5.19 31.50
CA THR A 771 -17.58 4.19 32.21
C THR A 771 -16.70 3.40 31.25
N ASN A 772 -15.86 2.49 31.77
CA ASN A 772 -15.06 1.62 30.90
C ASN A 772 -15.92 0.78 29.92
N ASP A 773 -17.07 0.29 30.36
CA ASP A 773 -17.95 -0.54 29.51
C ASP A 773 -18.75 0.30 28.50
N ASN A 774 -19.08 1.53 28.86
CA ASN A 774 -19.83 2.48 28.02
C ASN A 774 -19.03 3.74 27.75
N ARG A 775 -17.84 3.59 27.14
CA ARG A 775 -16.97 4.73 26.81
C ARG A 775 -17.64 5.71 25.85
N TYR A 776 -17.27 6.97 25.96
CA TYR A 776 -17.39 7.86 24.82
C TYR A 776 -16.57 7.33 23.67
N TYR A 777 -17.10 7.34 22.45
CA TYR A 777 -16.32 7.03 21.25
C TYR A 777 -16.85 7.73 20.01
N GLN A 778 -15.93 7.97 19.08
CA GLN A 778 -16.19 8.45 17.73
C GLN A 778 -15.48 7.54 16.74
N ILE A 779 -16.16 7.14 15.67
CA ILE A 779 -15.60 6.34 14.59
C ILE A 779 -15.44 7.19 13.34
N GLY A 780 -14.28 7.12 12.70
CA GLY A 780 -14.06 7.57 11.34
C GLY A 780 -14.13 6.39 10.38
N PHE A 781 -15.14 6.37 9.53
CA PHE A 781 -15.36 5.31 8.55
C PHE A 781 -14.55 5.59 7.29
N VAL A 782 -13.88 4.59 6.73
CA VAL A 782 -13.24 4.62 5.41
C VAL A 782 -14.09 3.78 4.46
N PRO A 783 -15.10 4.39 3.81
CA PRO A 783 -16.05 3.65 3.00
C PRO A 783 -15.53 3.36 1.60
N ALA A 784 -16.07 2.32 0.97
CA ALA A 784 -16.00 2.14 -0.47
C ALA A 784 -17.20 2.82 -1.16
N ALA A 785 -17.03 3.17 -2.43
CA ALA A 785 -18.13 3.66 -3.25
C ALA A 785 -19.22 2.58 -3.40
N GLY A 786 -20.46 3.01 -3.60
CA GLY A 786 -21.53 2.15 -4.06
C GLY A 786 -21.22 1.58 -5.46
N PHE A 787 -22.26 1.30 -6.25
CA PHE A 787 -22.05 0.81 -7.62
C PHE A 787 -21.20 1.76 -8.46
N THR A 788 -20.16 1.21 -9.13
CA THR A 788 -19.34 1.93 -10.09
C THR A 788 -19.12 1.09 -11.36
N ALA A 789 -19.01 1.77 -12.49
CA ALA A 789 -18.76 1.15 -13.78
C ALA A 789 -17.65 1.88 -14.53
N MET A 790 -16.83 1.13 -15.32
CA MET A 790 -15.77 1.64 -16.15
C MET A 790 -15.69 0.86 -17.46
N GLY A 791 -15.62 1.55 -18.59
CA GLY A 791 -15.29 0.97 -19.88
C GLY A 791 -13.83 1.16 -20.25
N SER A 792 -13.23 0.18 -20.94
CA SER A 792 -11.83 0.25 -21.37
C SER A 792 -11.65 -0.22 -22.81
N ILE A 793 -10.62 0.32 -23.48
CA ILE A 793 -10.14 -0.13 -24.78
C ILE A 793 -8.63 -0.24 -24.76
N SER A 794 -8.10 -1.31 -25.35
CA SER A 794 -6.68 -1.54 -25.53
C SER A 794 -6.38 -1.87 -26.99
N LEU A 795 -5.35 -1.25 -27.54
CA LEU A 795 -4.89 -1.42 -28.92
C LEU A 795 -3.44 -1.91 -28.90
N ARG A 796 -3.14 -2.98 -29.63
CA ARG A 796 -1.78 -3.50 -29.79
C ARG A 796 -1.39 -3.53 -31.27
N LEU A 797 -0.27 -2.86 -31.58
CA LEU A 797 0.32 -2.77 -32.91
C LEU A 797 1.59 -3.61 -33.03
#